data_a5389d268cf747e12bc8faf038ae3223
#
_entry.id   a5389d268cf747e12bc8faf038ae3223
#
_cell.length_a   1.000
_cell.length_b   1.000
_cell.length_c   1.000
_cell.angle_alpha   90.00
_cell.angle_beta   90.00
_cell.angle_gamma   90.00
#
_symmetry.space_group_name_H-M   'P 1'
#
loop_
_entity.id
_entity.type
_entity.pdbx_description
1 polymer ?
#
loop_
_entity_poly.entity_id
_entity_poly.type
_entity_poly.pdbx_seq_one_letter_code
_entity_poly.pdbx_strand_id
1 'polypeptide(L)'
;MKTLYLLDAYALIYRAYYALIRSPRINSKGQNTSAVYGFVNTLNDVLNTEKPDFIGIAFDPAGGTFRHREYPEYKAQREATPEDIKWAVPVIKDIIKAYNIPLLEVADYEADDVIGTLAVKGVSEGLEVHMVTPDKDYAQLVRPGVFMRRPGHGAAGMEKLGPAEVCAKYGIESTEQVIDLLGLMGDTADNVPGCPGVGEKTAVKLINQFGSIDNLLTHTDQLKGAMKKKVEENVEQIRFSKFLVTIKTDVPIQLDLDQLHTTPPNQEALRKIYEELEFRSFLKKMDDNNAEKQNKANSLGALFNAEPNGLFGNEVQTPHKTLSEIEHEYVLIDNEKDATKLCEEIMTFQEISFDTETTSVDAISARLVGLSFAVAGGKAWYVAVPRETEAAQRMVDIFRPFYESDTILKVGQNIKYDLTVLGNYGIKLHAPMFDTMLAHYLVQPELRHNMDYMAEVYLNYRTIHIDELIGPKGRSQKNMADLAPIDIRDYACEDADVTLRLKQPLEEEMQKNELTRVFYDIEMPLMPVLAKMERNGVVLDTKALAETGNHFRQRMEQLEREVYELAGHPFLLTSPRQVGEVLFEELKLNEKAKKTKSGQYSTGEEVLEGLRDKHPIVGKILAHRALKKLISTYIDALPKLINPTTGHIHTSFNQAVTATGRLSSSNPNLQNIPVRGDDGREIRKAFVPEPGCIFFSADYSQIELRIMAHLSQDEHLVNDFREGRDIHAATAARVFHKELEEVSRDERRKAKTANFGIIYGISAFGLAERMEVSRTEAKELIDNYFATYPKVKEYMEKSVELARQRGYIVTEFGRRRYLSDINSRNAVVRGYAERNAINAPIQGTAADIIKVAMIRIDERFEREGIQSKMILQVHDELNFSVLPEEFDRVKQIVIDEMEHAFALSVPLLADCGEGQNWLEAH
;
A
#
# COMPACT_ATOMS: atom_id res chain seq x y z
N MET A 1 28.81 1.84 -33.10
CA MET A 1 29.45 0.72 -32.40
C MET A 1 28.35 -0.25 -32.08
N LYS A 2 28.49 -1.55 -32.33
CA LYS A 2 27.42 -2.51 -31.97
C LYS A 2 27.34 -2.65 -30.46
N THR A 3 26.11 -2.86 -29.96
CA THR A 3 25.82 -2.90 -28.54
C THR A 3 25.46 -4.31 -28.06
N LEU A 4 25.94 -4.69 -26.88
CA LEU A 4 25.63 -5.94 -26.20
C LEU A 4 24.95 -5.61 -24.85
N TYR A 5 23.71 -6.10 -24.63
CA TYR A 5 22.99 -5.98 -23.39
C TYR A 5 22.97 -7.31 -22.64
N LEU A 6 23.42 -7.29 -21.40
CA LEU A 6 23.46 -8.45 -20.50
C LEU A 6 22.60 -8.16 -19.28
N LEU A 7 21.53 -8.94 -19.09
CA LEU A 7 20.55 -8.71 -18.04
C LEU A 7 20.74 -9.72 -16.88
N ASP A 8 20.73 -9.24 -15.66
CA ASP A 8 20.72 -10.04 -14.45
C ASP A 8 19.26 -10.41 -14.10
N ALA A 9 18.89 -11.65 -14.36
CA ALA A 9 17.50 -12.08 -14.23
C ALA A 9 16.98 -11.98 -12.80
N TYR A 10 17.70 -12.55 -11.81
CA TYR A 10 17.19 -12.56 -10.44
C TYR A 10 17.13 -11.17 -9.82
N ALA A 11 18.12 -10.32 -10.04
CA ALA A 11 18.10 -8.95 -9.54
C ALA A 11 16.90 -8.16 -10.08
N LEU A 12 16.54 -8.35 -11.37
CA LEU A 12 15.38 -7.72 -12.00
C LEU A 12 14.06 -8.32 -11.53
N ILE A 13 13.97 -9.65 -11.36
CA ILE A 13 12.80 -10.37 -10.86
C ILE A 13 12.47 -9.92 -9.42
N TYR A 14 13.45 -9.94 -8.53
CA TYR A 14 13.28 -9.49 -7.15
C TYR A 14 12.90 -8.01 -7.07
N ARG A 15 13.55 -7.16 -7.86
CA ARG A 15 13.18 -5.75 -7.94
C ARG A 15 11.73 -5.56 -8.38
N ALA A 16 11.28 -6.25 -9.41
CA ALA A 16 9.91 -6.20 -9.89
C ALA A 16 8.90 -6.68 -8.84
N TYR A 17 9.20 -7.77 -8.16
CA TYR A 17 8.39 -8.32 -7.09
C TYR A 17 8.23 -7.33 -5.92
N TYR A 18 9.35 -6.81 -5.40
CA TYR A 18 9.31 -5.88 -4.26
C TYR A 18 8.77 -4.49 -4.62
N ALA A 19 8.91 -4.04 -5.86
CA ALA A 19 8.30 -2.79 -6.32
C ALA A 19 6.76 -2.82 -6.24
N LEU A 20 6.17 -4.00 -6.45
CA LEU A 20 4.74 -4.23 -6.44
C LEU A 20 4.24 -4.98 -5.18
N ILE A 21 5.09 -5.18 -4.17
CA ILE A 21 4.73 -5.98 -2.97
C ILE A 21 3.54 -5.41 -2.19
N ARG A 22 3.35 -4.09 -2.23
CA ARG A 22 2.22 -3.40 -1.58
C ARG A 22 0.96 -3.33 -2.45
N SER A 23 1.07 -3.70 -3.71
CA SER A 23 -0.02 -3.68 -4.69
C SER A 23 0.27 -4.76 -5.75
N PRO A 24 0.18 -6.05 -5.37
CA PRO A 24 0.52 -7.14 -6.26
C PRO A 24 -0.47 -7.26 -7.41
N ARG A 25 0.02 -7.65 -8.59
CA ARG A 25 -0.82 -8.00 -9.75
C ARG A 25 -1.21 -9.47 -9.64
N ILE A 26 -2.47 -9.71 -9.43
CA ILE A 26 -3.01 -11.07 -9.27
C ILE A 26 -3.95 -11.37 -10.44
N ASN A 27 -3.73 -12.48 -11.14
CA ASN A 27 -4.63 -12.92 -12.20
C ASN A 27 -5.87 -13.64 -11.62
N SER A 28 -6.84 -13.98 -12.46
CA SER A 28 -8.08 -14.65 -12.05
C SER A 28 -7.87 -16.04 -11.42
N LYS A 29 -6.68 -16.63 -11.63
CA LYS A 29 -6.27 -17.90 -11.01
C LYS A 29 -5.63 -17.71 -9.63
N GLY A 30 -5.59 -16.48 -9.10
CA GLY A 30 -4.99 -16.14 -7.81
C GLY A 30 -3.46 -16.15 -7.81
N GLN A 31 -2.81 -16.10 -8.95
CA GLN A 31 -1.36 -16.11 -9.07
C GLN A 31 -0.82 -14.67 -9.06
N ASN A 32 0.18 -14.40 -8.25
CA ASN A 32 0.86 -13.11 -8.21
C ASN A 32 1.80 -12.97 -9.42
N THR A 33 1.35 -12.25 -10.42
CA THR A 33 2.08 -12.04 -11.68
C THR A 33 3.01 -10.83 -11.67
N SER A 34 3.15 -10.14 -10.54
CA SER A 34 3.92 -8.88 -10.39
C SER A 34 5.37 -9.00 -10.84
N ALA A 35 6.05 -10.07 -10.43
CA ALA A 35 7.43 -10.33 -10.81
C ALA A 35 7.59 -10.54 -12.32
N VAL A 36 6.67 -11.32 -12.92
CA VAL A 36 6.65 -11.57 -14.36
C VAL A 36 6.36 -10.28 -15.13
N TYR A 37 5.34 -9.54 -14.72
CA TYR A 37 4.94 -8.29 -15.37
C TYR A 37 6.05 -7.24 -15.36
N GLY A 38 6.66 -7.00 -14.20
CA GLY A 38 7.73 -6.00 -14.09
C GLY A 38 9.02 -6.41 -14.80
N PHE A 39 9.34 -7.72 -14.83
CA PHE A 39 10.45 -8.24 -15.61
C PHE A 39 10.22 -8.04 -17.13
N VAL A 40 9.02 -8.39 -17.62
CA VAL A 40 8.64 -8.22 -19.03
C VAL A 40 8.65 -6.76 -19.45
N ASN A 41 8.16 -5.85 -18.59
CA ASN A 41 8.28 -4.42 -18.84
C ASN A 41 9.73 -3.98 -19.00
N THR A 42 10.61 -4.35 -18.07
CA THR A 42 12.03 -4.01 -18.16
C THR A 42 12.68 -4.60 -19.43
N LEU A 43 12.33 -5.83 -19.79
CA LEU A 43 12.82 -6.46 -21.01
C LEU A 43 12.32 -5.71 -22.27
N ASN A 44 11.05 -5.33 -22.30
CA ASN A 44 10.48 -4.55 -23.40
C ASN A 44 11.12 -3.16 -23.51
N ASP A 45 11.42 -2.50 -22.38
CA ASP A 45 12.14 -1.22 -22.38
C ASP A 45 13.54 -1.37 -23.02
N VAL A 46 14.27 -2.43 -22.68
CA VAL A 46 15.57 -2.71 -23.30
C VAL A 46 15.42 -2.95 -24.79
N LEU A 47 14.48 -3.80 -25.20
CA LEU A 47 14.30 -4.19 -26.60
C LEU A 47 13.79 -3.05 -27.48
N ASN A 48 12.86 -2.23 -26.97
CA ASN A 48 12.18 -1.20 -27.77
C ASN A 48 12.92 0.14 -27.73
N THR A 49 13.44 0.53 -26.54
CA THR A 49 14.09 1.84 -26.34
C THR A 49 15.57 1.77 -26.67
N GLU A 50 16.30 0.80 -26.12
CA GLU A 50 17.75 0.69 -26.28
C GLU A 50 18.15 -0.04 -27.57
N LYS A 51 17.26 -0.87 -28.12
CA LYS A 51 17.41 -1.60 -29.41
C LYS A 51 18.78 -2.30 -29.56
N PRO A 52 19.12 -3.24 -28.66
CA PRO A 52 20.41 -3.88 -28.66
C PRO A 52 20.68 -4.70 -29.95
N ASP A 53 21.91 -4.68 -30.46
CA ASP A 53 22.35 -5.60 -31.51
C ASP A 53 22.41 -7.03 -30.97
N PHE A 54 22.90 -7.18 -29.73
CA PHE A 54 23.05 -8.44 -29.04
C PHE A 54 22.46 -8.39 -27.63
N ILE A 55 21.79 -9.46 -27.18
CA ILE A 55 21.18 -9.54 -25.87
C ILE A 55 21.29 -10.94 -25.28
N GLY A 56 21.57 -11.01 -23.98
CA GLY A 56 21.55 -12.25 -23.20
C GLY A 56 21.08 -12.03 -21.79
N ILE A 57 20.44 -13.03 -21.18
CA ILE A 57 19.89 -12.95 -19.83
C ILE A 57 20.51 -14.04 -18.97
N ALA A 58 21.23 -13.63 -17.91
CA ALA A 58 21.93 -14.54 -17.02
C ALA A 58 21.09 -14.92 -15.80
N PHE A 59 21.14 -16.20 -15.43
CA PHE A 59 20.53 -16.77 -14.24
C PHE A 59 21.57 -17.41 -13.35
N ASP A 60 21.38 -17.35 -12.04
CA ASP A 60 22.12 -18.18 -11.11
C ASP A 60 21.75 -19.66 -11.31
N PRO A 61 22.71 -20.58 -11.24
CA PRO A 61 22.44 -22.01 -11.40
C PRO A 61 21.67 -22.57 -10.21
N ALA A 62 20.95 -23.67 -10.46
CA ALA A 62 20.33 -24.43 -9.39
C ALA A 62 21.42 -25.11 -8.54
N GLY A 63 21.53 -24.72 -7.28
CA GLY A 63 22.51 -25.28 -6.34
C GLY A 63 23.53 -24.25 -5.83
N GLY A 64 24.53 -24.71 -5.09
CA GLY A 64 25.59 -23.83 -4.59
C GLY A 64 26.65 -23.51 -5.67
N THR A 65 27.33 -22.40 -5.51
CA THR A 65 28.44 -21.95 -6.37
C THR A 65 29.79 -22.17 -5.67
N PHE A 66 30.90 -21.85 -6.34
CA PHE A 66 32.23 -21.94 -5.74
C PHE A 66 32.32 -21.11 -4.44
N ARG A 67 31.60 -19.96 -4.33
CA ARG A 67 31.59 -19.16 -3.11
C ARG A 67 30.95 -19.91 -1.93
N HIS A 68 29.91 -20.71 -2.17
CA HIS A 68 29.28 -21.55 -1.12
C HIS A 68 30.20 -22.72 -0.69
N ARG A 69 31.05 -23.21 -1.57
CA ARG A 69 32.04 -24.27 -1.16
C ARG A 69 33.15 -23.68 -0.32
N GLU A 70 33.65 -22.51 -0.66
CA GLU A 70 34.72 -21.84 0.09
C GLU A 70 34.19 -21.22 1.38
N TYR A 71 32.91 -20.81 1.41
CA TYR A 71 32.27 -20.22 2.56
C TYR A 71 30.81 -20.72 2.68
N PRO A 72 30.59 -21.81 3.45
CA PRO A 72 29.24 -22.39 3.62
C PRO A 72 28.20 -21.42 4.18
N GLU A 73 28.63 -20.37 4.87
CA GLU A 73 27.76 -19.33 5.42
C GLU A 73 27.44 -18.22 4.40
N TYR A 74 27.99 -18.26 3.19
CA TYR A 74 27.71 -17.30 2.12
C TYR A 74 26.22 -17.32 1.77
N LYS A 75 25.59 -16.14 1.81
CA LYS A 75 24.15 -15.97 1.60
C LYS A 75 23.22 -16.76 2.54
N ALA A 76 23.74 -17.39 3.62
CA ALA A 76 22.95 -18.19 4.54
C ALA A 76 21.90 -17.39 5.32
N GLN A 77 22.06 -16.07 5.42
CA GLN A 77 21.11 -15.17 6.08
C GLN A 77 19.98 -14.68 5.17
N ARG A 78 20.04 -14.98 3.86
CA ARG A 78 18.97 -14.62 2.94
C ARG A 78 17.70 -15.39 3.29
N GLU A 79 16.58 -14.70 3.31
CA GLU A 79 15.27 -15.33 3.48
C GLU A 79 15.01 -16.32 2.32
N ALA A 80 14.24 -17.37 2.60
CA ALA A 80 13.84 -18.30 1.55
C ALA A 80 13.13 -17.55 0.42
N THR A 81 13.46 -17.89 -0.82
CA THR A 81 12.82 -17.30 -2.01
C THR A 81 11.30 -17.40 -1.87
N PRO A 82 10.57 -16.27 -1.99
CA PRO A 82 9.11 -16.26 -1.98
C PRO A 82 8.52 -17.24 -2.98
N GLU A 83 7.42 -17.92 -2.63
CA GLU A 83 6.76 -18.90 -3.51
C GLU A 83 6.33 -18.27 -4.83
N ASP A 84 5.89 -17.00 -4.81
CA ASP A 84 5.55 -16.25 -6.02
C ASP A 84 6.73 -16.10 -6.97
N ILE A 85 7.94 -15.87 -6.46
CA ILE A 85 9.15 -15.80 -7.28
C ILE A 85 9.52 -17.19 -7.80
N LYS A 86 9.41 -18.25 -6.99
CA LYS A 86 9.64 -19.62 -7.45
C LYS A 86 8.69 -20.03 -8.56
N TRP A 87 7.45 -19.56 -8.48
CA TRP A 87 6.47 -19.75 -9.55
C TRP A 87 6.78 -18.89 -10.78
N ALA A 88 7.20 -17.64 -10.59
CA ALA A 88 7.46 -16.69 -11.68
C ALA A 88 8.68 -17.07 -12.53
N VAL A 89 9.75 -17.61 -11.91
CA VAL A 89 11.01 -17.92 -12.63
C VAL A 89 10.83 -18.84 -13.83
N PRO A 90 10.16 -20.02 -13.74
CA PRO A 90 9.94 -20.86 -14.93
C PRO A 90 9.11 -20.15 -16.00
N VAL A 91 8.10 -19.37 -15.62
CA VAL A 91 7.26 -18.60 -16.55
C VAL A 91 8.11 -17.53 -17.26
N ILE A 92 8.98 -16.84 -16.54
CA ILE A 92 9.90 -15.85 -17.11
C ILE A 92 10.90 -16.53 -18.07
N LYS A 93 11.43 -17.70 -17.72
CA LYS A 93 12.32 -18.47 -18.62
C LYS A 93 11.59 -18.86 -19.92
N ASP A 94 10.31 -19.21 -19.87
CA ASP A 94 9.52 -19.53 -21.07
C ASP A 94 9.22 -18.27 -21.90
N ILE A 95 8.97 -17.13 -21.28
CA ILE A 95 8.83 -15.84 -21.96
C ILE A 95 10.14 -15.47 -22.67
N ILE A 96 11.30 -15.58 -21.99
CA ILE A 96 12.62 -15.28 -22.57
C ILE A 96 12.89 -16.16 -23.80
N LYS A 97 12.57 -17.45 -23.71
CA LYS A 97 12.65 -18.36 -24.88
C LYS A 97 11.72 -17.92 -26.02
N ALA A 98 10.50 -17.47 -25.70
CA ALA A 98 9.56 -16.97 -26.71
C ALA A 98 10.04 -15.64 -27.34
N TYR A 99 10.87 -14.86 -26.65
CA TYR A 99 11.60 -13.70 -27.20
C TYR A 99 12.81 -14.09 -28.03
N ASN A 100 13.12 -15.40 -28.17
CA ASN A 100 14.33 -15.92 -28.83
C ASN A 100 15.65 -15.39 -28.22
N ILE A 101 15.63 -15.11 -26.90
CA ILE A 101 16.82 -14.63 -26.18
C ILE A 101 17.48 -15.81 -25.47
N PRO A 102 18.82 -15.96 -25.57
CA PRO A 102 19.52 -17.06 -24.89
C PRO A 102 19.53 -16.86 -23.36
N LEU A 103 19.28 -17.98 -22.67
CA LEU A 103 19.46 -18.08 -21.22
C LEU A 103 20.93 -18.45 -20.95
N LEU A 104 21.59 -17.60 -20.15
CA LEU A 104 23.00 -17.76 -19.80
C LEU A 104 23.08 -18.30 -18.36
N GLU A 105 23.36 -19.60 -18.23
CA GLU A 105 23.48 -20.26 -16.93
C GLU A 105 24.71 -21.20 -16.97
N VAL A 106 25.65 -21.00 -16.05
CA VAL A 106 26.86 -21.80 -15.95
C VAL A 106 26.95 -22.41 -14.57
N ALA A 107 27.04 -23.74 -14.49
CA ALA A 107 27.15 -24.45 -13.21
C ALA A 107 28.35 -23.92 -12.43
N ASP A 108 28.18 -23.74 -11.12
CA ASP A 108 29.22 -23.30 -10.19
C ASP A 108 29.55 -21.80 -10.20
N TYR A 109 28.97 -20.99 -11.10
CA TYR A 109 29.19 -19.55 -11.20
C TYR A 109 27.86 -18.79 -11.09
N GLU A 110 27.88 -17.63 -10.44
CA GLU A 110 26.71 -16.76 -10.32
C GLU A 110 26.47 -15.96 -11.60
N ALA A 111 25.29 -15.37 -11.76
CA ALA A 111 24.93 -14.59 -12.94
C ALA A 111 25.88 -13.40 -13.16
N ASP A 112 26.34 -12.78 -12.06
CA ASP A 112 27.32 -11.67 -12.10
C ASP A 112 28.67 -12.09 -12.67
N ASP A 113 29.16 -13.28 -12.34
CA ASP A 113 30.40 -13.85 -12.88
C ASP A 113 30.26 -14.10 -14.40
N VAL A 114 29.10 -14.63 -14.82
CA VAL A 114 28.79 -14.87 -16.23
C VAL A 114 28.76 -13.55 -17.00
N ILE A 115 28.01 -12.56 -16.48
CA ILE A 115 27.90 -11.23 -17.10
C ILE A 115 29.27 -10.52 -17.12
N GLY A 116 30.03 -10.57 -16.03
CA GLY A 116 31.35 -9.97 -15.94
C GLY A 116 32.31 -10.54 -16.98
N THR A 117 32.29 -11.85 -17.18
CA THR A 117 33.13 -12.53 -18.19
C THR A 117 32.75 -12.14 -19.62
N LEU A 118 31.43 -12.12 -19.91
CA LEU A 118 30.95 -11.73 -21.23
C LEU A 118 31.16 -10.24 -21.53
N ALA A 119 31.09 -9.39 -20.50
CA ALA A 119 31.38 -7.97 -20.65
C ALA A 119 32.82 -7.71 -21.03
N VAL A 120 33.78 -8.43 -20.40
CA VAL A 120 35.18 -8.34 -20.77
C VAL A 120 35.40 -8.80 -22.20
N LYS A 121 34.83 -9.95 -22.57
CA LYS A 121 34.95 -10.52 -23.93
C LYS A 121 34.32 -9.61 -24.98
N GLY A 122 33.13 -9.02 -24.68
CA GLY A 122 32.44 -8.13 -25.58
C GLY A 122 33.24 -6.88 -25.93
N VAL A 123 33.88 -6.26 -24.93
CA VAL A 123 34.77 -5.11 -25.21
C VAL A 123 35.98 -5.52 -26.06
N SER A 124 36.56 -6.70 -25.83
CA SER A 124 37.68 -7.19 -26.65
C SER A 124 37.30 -7.44 -28.11
N GLU A 125 36.02 -7.73 -28.38
CA GLU A 125 35.41 -7.83 -29.72
C GLU A 125 34.95 -6.49 -30.29
N GLY A 126 35.21 -5.38 -29.60
CA GLY A 126 34.85 -4.03 -30.05
C GLY A 126 33.40 -3.64 -29.86
N LEU A 127 32.68 -4.27 -28.95
CA LEU A 127 31.28 -3.93 -28.59
C LEU A 127 31.22 -2.90 -27.47
N GLU A 128 30.15 -2.09 -27.45
CA GLU A 128 29.72 -1.34 -26.26
C GLU A 128 28.84 -2.26 -25.43
N VAL A 129 29.20 -2.53 -24.17
CA VAL A 129 28.50 -3.48 -23.30
C VAL A 129 27.70 -2.75 -22.23
N HIS A 130 26.42 -3.13 -22.07
CA HIS A 130 25.51 -2.61 -21.08
C HIS A 130 25.02 -3.74 -20.16
N MET A 131 25.36 -3.65 -18.88
CA MET A 131 24.91 -4.57 -17.83
C MET A 131 23.65 -4.01 -17.18
N VAL A 132 22.50 -4.68 -17.36
CA VAL A 132 21.20 -4.23 -16.84
C VAL A 132 20.93 -4.92 -15.51
N THR A 133 21.15 -4.21 -14.42
CA THR A 133 20.98 -4.72 -13.06
C THR A 133 20.80 -3.59 -12.04
N PRO A 134 19.96 -3.74 -11.00
CA PRO A 134 19.94 -2.84 -9.85
C PRO A 134 21.08 -3.10 -8.85
N ASP A 135 21.82 -4.21 -8.98
CA ASP A 135 22.82 -4.63 -8.03
C ASP A 135 24.05 -3.73 -8.08
N LYS A 136 24.44 -3.18 -6.92
CA LYS A 136 25.56 -2.25 -6.75
C LYS A 136 26.93 -2.88 -7.05
N ASP A 137 27.04 -4.21 -6.89
CA ASP A 137 28.32 -4.90 -6.97
C ASP A 137 28.88 -4.94 -8.40
N TYR A 138 28.01 -4.83 -9.40
CA TYR A 138 28.40 -4.68 -10.80
C TYR A 138 29.19 -3.39 -11.11
N ALA A 139 29.17 -2.41 -10.22
CA ALA A 139 29.94 -1.17 -10.39
C ALA A 139 31.47 -1.44 -10.53
N GLN A 140 31.98 -2.56 -9.97
CA GLN A 140 33.38 -2.99 -10.11
C GLN A 140 33.78 -3.37 -11.56
N LEU A 141 32.78 -3.70 -12.38
CA LEU A 141 32.98 -4.10 -13.76
C LEU A 141 32.96 -2.92 -14.75
N VAL A 142 32.50 -1.75 -14.31
CA VAL A 142 32.37 -0.55 -15.16
C VAL A 142 33.75 -0.03 -15.54
N ARG A 143 33.96 0.11 -16.85
CA ARG A 143 35.22 0.59 -17.47
C ARG A 143 34.93 1.20 -18.84
N PRO A 144 35.89 1.80 -19.54
CA PRO A 144 35.67 2.27 -20.90
C PRO A 144 35.06 1.17 -21.77
N GLY A 145 33.88 1.41 -22.36
CA GLY A 145 33.16 0.44 -23.18
C GLY A 145 32.21 -0.49 -22.38
N VAL A 146 32.26 -0.50 -21.06
CA VAL A 146 31.30 -1.25 -20.21
C VAL A 146 30.55 -0.31 -19.30
N PHE A 147 29.23 -0.30 -19.41
CA PHE A 147 28.33 0.57 -18.66
C PHE A 147 27.36 -0.25 -17.82
N MET A 148 27.00 0.25 -16.65
CA MET A 148 25.90 -0.29 -15.87
C MET A 148 24.62 0.48 -16.21
N ARG A 149 23.52 -0.24 -16.45
CA ARG A 149 22.17 0.30 -16.66
C ARG A 149 21.29 -0.05 -15.47
N ARG A 150 20.86 0.94 -14.75
CA ARG A 150 19.96 0.75 -13.59
C ARG A 150 18.55 1.16 -14.01
N PRO A 151 17.55 0.26 -13.88
CA PRO A 151 16.17 0.64 -14.10
C PRO A 151 15.76 1.75 -13.12
N GLY A 152 15.27 2.89 -13.63
CA GLY A 152 14.81 4.02 -12.83
C GLY A 152 13.56 3.74 -12.00
N HIS A 153 13.11 4.70 -11.18
CA HIS A 153 11.81 4.69 -10.52
C HIS A 153 10.82 5.54 -11.32
N GLY A 154 9.65 4.98 -11.62
CA GLY A 154 8.61 5.67 -12.39
C GLY A 154 9.05 5.97 -13.83
N ALA A 155 8.73 7.17 -14.32
CA ALA A 155 9.02 7.62 -15.68
C ALA A 155 10.49 7.91 -15.99
N ALA A 156 11.38 7.91 -15.00
CA ALA A 156 12.81 8.02 -15.22
C ALA A 156 13.31 6.74 -15.90
N GLY A 157 13.67 6.81 -17.18
CA GLY A 157 14.23 5.70 -17.95
C GLY A 157 15.43 5.03 -17.28
N MET A 158 16.17 4.20 -17.99
CA MET A 158 17.35 3.53 -17.44
C MET A 158 18.51 4.51 -17.21
N GLU A 159 18.96 4.62 -15.97
CA GLU A 159 20.16 5.38 -15.61
C GLU A 159 21.40 4.71 -16.21
N LYS A 160 22.21 5.45 -16.98
CA LYS A 160 23.51 4.96 -17.51
C LYS A 160 24.63 5.41 -16.58
N LEU A 161 25.35 4.46 -16.00
CA LEU A 161 26.50 4.70 -15.16
C LEU A 161 27.78 4.25 -15.88
N GLY A 162 28.61 5.20 -16.24
CA GLY A 162 29.97 5.00 -16.73
C GLY A 162 31.00 5.18 -15.63
N PRO A 163 32.31 5.12 -15.97
CA PRO A 163 33.38 5.23 -14.97
C PRO A 163 33.34 6.52 -14.14
N ALA A 164 33.02 7.65 -14.74
CA ALA A 164 32.94 8.93 -14.06
C ALA A 164 31.80 9.00 -13.03
N GLU A 165 30.63 8.51 -13.44
CA GLU A 165 29.45 8.47 -12.58
C GLU A 165 29.65 7.50 -11.40
N VAL A 166 30.26 6.34 -11.61
CA VAL A 166 30.61 5.39 -10.55
C VAL A 166 31.60 6.00 -9.57
N CYS A 167 32.69 6.58 -10.07
CA CYS A 167 33.70 7.25 -9.20
C CYS A 167 33.08 8.37 -8.36
N ALA A 168 32.28 9.23 -8.98
CA ALA A 168 31.59 10.31 -8.27
C ALA A 168 30.61 9.78 -7.22
N LYS A 169 29.85 8.72 -7.52
CA LYS A 169 28.87 8.12 -6.62
C LYS A 169 29.50 7.51 -5.37
N TYR A 170 30.59 6.79 -5.52
CA TYR A 170 31.28 6.10 -4.41
C TYR A 170 32.37 6.93 -3.77
N GLY A 171 32.73 8.09 -4.31
CA GLY A 171 33.78 8.98 -3.80
C GLY A 171 35.18 8.36 -3.91
N ILE A 172 35.47 7.66 -5.00
CA ILE A 172 36.70 6.92 -5.30
C ILE A 172 37.34 7.45 -6.59
N GLU A 173 38.60 7.12 -6.80
CA GLU A 173 39.37 7.62 -7.95
C GLU A 173 39.30 6.71 -9.20
N SER A 174 39.02 5.43 -8.98
CA SER A 174 38.90 4.42 -10.05
C SER A 174 37.84 3.38 -9.73
N THR A 175 37.18 2.86 -10.75
CA THR A 175 36.11 1.83 -10.58
C THR A 175 36.65 0.50 -10.04
N GLU A 176 37.94 0.20 -10.23
CA GLU A 176 38.60 -0.97 -9.65
C GLU A 176 38.60 -0.94 -8.10
N GLN A 177 38.58 0.25 -7.52
CA GLN A 177 38.52 0.45 -6.06
C GLN A 177 37.16 0.03 -5.45
N VAL A 178 36.13 -0.22 -6.25
CA VAL A 178 34.84 -0.73 -5.77
C VAL A 178 35.01 -2.10 -5.08
N ILE A 179 35.87 -2.98 -5.61
CA ILE A 179 36.18 -4.28 -5.01
C ILE A 179 36.77 -4.10 -3.61
N ASP A 180 37.76 -3.20 -3.49
CA ASP A 180 38.41 -2.91 -2.22
C ASP A 180 37.45 -2.25 -1.22
N LEU A 181 36.59 -1.38 -1.71
CA LEU A 181 35.55 -0.75 -0.89
C LEU A 181 34.59 -1.80 -0.30
N LEU A 182 34.07 -2.70 -1.15
CA LEU A 182 33.18 -3.81 -0.74
C LEU A 182 33.91 -4.80 0.18
N GLY A 183 35.17 -5.15 -0.12
CA GLY A 183 35.97 -6.05 0.69
C GLY A 183 36.23 -5.52 2.10
N LEU A 184 36.39 -4.18 2.29
CA LEU A 184 36.53 -3.55 3.59
C LEU A 184 35.22 -3.44 4.35
N MET A 185 34.13 -3.02 3.66
CA MET A 185 32.82 -2.87 4.27
C MET A 185 32.17 -4.20 4.64
N GLY A 186 32.43 -5.24 3.85
CA GLY A 186 31.61 -6.45 3.79
C GLY A 186 30.23 -6.19 3.18
N ASP A 187 29.45 -7.25 3.08
CA ASP A 187 28.04 -7.20 2.68
C ASP A 187 27.18 -8.07 3.60
N THR A 188 26.29 -7.42 4.33
CA THR A 188 25.38 -8.13 5.25
C THR A 188 24.33 -8.95 4.53
N ALA A 189 23.95 -8.58 3.28
CA ALA A 189 22.98 -9.32 2.50
C ALA A 189 23.54 -10.65 2.01
N ASP A 190 24.85 -10.68 1.70
CA ASP A 190 25.57 -11.86 1.23
C ASP A 190 26.41 -12.53 2.33
N ASN A 191 26.27 -12.04 3.55
CA ASN A 191 27.02 -12.51 4.72
C ASN A 191 28.55 -12.42 4.54
N VAL A 192 29.00 -11.38 3.83
CA VAL A 192 30.44 -11.10 3.69
C VAL A 192 30.91 -10.28 4.88
N PRO A 193 31.91 -10.76 5.67
CA PRO A 193 32.19 -10.19 6.99
C PRO A 193 32.84 -8.81 6.97
N GLY A 194 33.64 -8.47 5.95
CA GLY A 194 34.39 -7.21 5.89
C GLY A 194 35.40 -7.03 7.01
N CYS A 195 35.83 -5.79 7.25
CA CYS A 195 36.64 -5.41 8.42
C CYS A 195 35.72 -4.96 9.56
N PRO A 196 35.75 -5.58 10.75
CA PRO A 196 34.85 -5.24 11.85
C PRO A 196 34.84 -3.76 12.23
N GLY A 197 33.65 -3.12 12.14
CA GLY A 197 33.45 -1.71 12.45
C GLY A 197 34.02 -0.73 11.41
N VAL A 198 34.25 -1.19 10.20
CA VAL A 198 34.51 -0.36 9.01
C VAL A 198 33.26 -0.29 8.16
N GLY A 199 32.56 0.84 8.18
CA GLY A 199 31.43 1.12 7.29
C GLY A 199 31.87 1.95 6.08
N GLU A 200 30.94 2.24 5.18
CA GLU A 200 31.15 2.92 3.89
C GLU A 200 32.06 4.16 3.99
N LYS A 201 31.72 5.12 4.84
CA LYS A 201 32.52 6.36 5.02
C LYS A 201 33.97 6.10 5.44
N THR A 202 34.17 5.08 6.25
CA THR A 202 35.53 4.73 6.74
C THR A 202 36.29 3.99 5.65
N ALA A 203 35.63 3.08 4.92
CA ALA A 203 36.21 2.35 3.82
C ALA A 203 36.66 3.31 2.70
N VAL A 204 35.80 4.23 2.26
CA VAL A 204 36.12 5.28 1.28
C VAL A 204 37.34 6.07 1.71
N LYS A 205 37.41 6.48 2.98
CA LYS A 205 38.58 7.23 3.50
C LYS A 205 39.86 6.41 3.44
N LEU A 206 39.80 5.12 3.78
CA LEU A 206 40.97 4.23 3.74
C LEU A 206 41.40 3.97 2.30
N ILE A 207 40.47 3.71 1.38
CA ILE A 207 40.79 3.48 -0.02
C ILE A 207 41.35 4.73 -0.68
N ASN A 208 40.81 5.92 -0.43
CA ASN A 208 41.38 7.16 -0.95
C ASN A 208 42.77 7.48 -0.35
N GLN A 209 43.08 7.02 0.86
CA GLN A 209 44.41 7.21 1.47
C GLN A 209 45.43 6.20 0.96
N PHE A 210 45.04 4.93 0.77
CA PHE A 210 45.98 3.85 0.47
C PHE A 210 45.86 3.30 -0.97
N GLY A 211 44.83 3.70 -1.70
CA GLY A 211 44.59 3.26 -3.09
C GLY A 211 43.92 1.89 -3.18
N SER A 212 44.33 0.90 -2.37
CA SER A 212 43.81 -0.46 -2.37
C SER A 212 43.92 -1.14 -0.99
N ILE A 213 43.18 -2.25 -0.81
CA ILE A 213 43.32 -3.14 0.37
C ILE A 213 44.75 -3.68 0.47
N ASP A 214 45.37 -4.12 -0.60
CA ASP A 214 46.70 -4.70 -0.55
C ASP A 214 47.76 -3.69 -0.09
N ASN A 215 47.64 -2.45 -0.54
CA ASN A 215 48.52 -1.36 -0.06
C ASN A 215 48.20 -0.96 1.38
N LEU A 216 46.95 -0.93 1.77
CA LEU A 216 46.54 -0.70 3.16
C LEU A 216 47.14 -1.73 4.12
N LEU A 217 47.07 -3.03 3.76
CA LEU A 217 47.59 -4.14 4.57
C LEU A 217 49.12 -4.16 4.67
N THR A 218 49.82 -3.60 3.70
CA THR A 218 51.29 -3.47 3.74
C THR A 218 51.78 -2.23 4.47
N HIS A 219 50.92 -1.23 4.70
CA HIS A 219 51.27 0.04 5.32
C HIS A 219 50.41 0.34 6.59
N THR A 220 50.11 -0.72 7.36
CA THR A 220 49.35 -0.57 8.63
C THR A 220 50.03 0.31 9.67
N ASP A 221 51.35 0.52 9.55
CA ASP A 221 52.12 1.43 10.36
C ASP A 221 51.65 2.89 10.28
N GLN A 222 51.05 3.27 9.15
CA GLN A 222 50.49 4.61 8.92
C GLN A 222 49.11 4.78 9.58
N LEU A 223 48.48 3.71 10.03
CA LEU A 223 47.22 3.76 10.79
C LEU A 223 47.47 4.05 12.27
N LYS A 224 46.52 4.70 12.94
CA LYS A 224 46.62 5.06 14.37
C LYS A 224 45.51 4.46 15.20
N GLY A 225 45.79 4.19 16.47
CA GLY A 225 44.80 3.82 17.48
C GLY A 225 44.01 2.54 17.18
N ALA A 226 42.73 2.56 17.41
CA ALA A 226 41.83 1.39 17.27
C ALA A 226 41.76 0.91 15.82
N MET A 227 41.89 1.77 14.81
CA MET A 227 41.82 1.39 13.42
C MET A 227 43.01 0.52 13.00
N LYS A 228 44.23 0.87 13.43
CA LYS A 228 45.41 0.02 13.21
C LYS A 228 45.21 -1.39 13.75
N LYS A 229 44.80 -1.50 15.01
CA LYS A 229 44.52 -2.77 15.65
C LYS A 229 43.47 -3.60 14.90
N LYS A 230 42.38 -3.00 14.50
CA LYS A 230 41.31 -3.68 13.76
C LYS A 230 41.78 -4.24 12.44
N VAL A 231 42.55 -3.47 11.66
CA VAL A 231 43.04 -3.93 10.36
C VAL A 231 44.07 -5.04 10.55
N GLU A 232 45.03 -4.90 11.48
CA GLU A 232 46.08 -5.91 11.73
C GLU A 232 45.53 -7.22 12.31
N GLU A 233 44.50 -7.18 13.15
CA GLU A 233 43.85 -8.38 13.72
C GLU A 233 42.94 -9.10 12.71
N ASN A 234 42.54 -8.47 11.61
CA ASN A 234 41.56 -9.02 10.67
C ASN A 234 42.10 -9.15 9.24
N VAL A 235 43.39 -9.23 9.04
CA VAL A 235 44.02 -9.28 7.70
C VAL A 235 43.47 -10.40 6.81
N GLU A 236 43.41 -11.63 7.34
CA GLU A 236 42.86 -12.77 6.58
C GLU A 236 41.36 -12.63 6.29
N GLN A 237 40.58 -12.10 7.22
CA GLN A 237 39.15 -11.84 7.01
C GLN A 237 38.92 -10.76 5.93
N ILE A 238 39.74 -9.71 5.90
CA ILE A 238 39.66 -8.65 4.88
C ILE A 238 40.01 -9.23 3.47
N ARG A 239 41.06 -10.02 3.38
CA ARG A 239 41.42 -10.71 2.14
C ARG A 239 40.37 -11.66 1.66
N PHE A 240 39.81 -12.43 2.60
CA PHE A 240 38.74 -13.36 2.28
C PHE A 240 37.44 -12.63 1.86
N SER A 241 37.12 -11.52 2.49
CA SER A 241 35.98 -10.68 2.08
C SER A 241 36.20 -10.10 0.68
N LYS A 242 37.40 -9.60 0.38
CA LYS A 242 37.76 -9.16 -1.00
C LYS A 242 37.58 -10.29 -2.02
N PHE A 243 38.02 -11.53 -1.69
CA PHE A 243 37.79 -12.70 -2.55
C PHE A 243 36.29 -12.95 -2.79
N LEU A 244 35.45 -12.92 -1.77
CA LEU A 244 34.02 -13.20 -1.88
C LEU A 244 33.26 -12.16 -2.73
N VAL A 245 33.59 -10.86 -2.60
CA VAL A 245 32.91 -9.79 -3.35
C VAL A 245 33.47 -9.60 -4.77
N THR A 246 34.58 -10.23 -5.12
CA THR A 246 35.16 -10.12 -6.46
C THR A 246 34.37 -10.92 -7.47
N ILE A 247 33.81 -10.26 -8.46
CA ILE A 247 33.15 -10.91 -9.60
C ILE A 247 34.20 -11.53 -10.52
N LYS A 248 34.00 -12.82 -10.82
CA LYS A 248 34.90 -13.55 -11.75
C LYS A 248 34.67 -13.12 -13.18
N THR A 249 35.75 -12.96 -13.93
CA THR A 249 35.74 -12.57 -15.36
C THR A 249 36.40 -13.60 -16.28
N ASP A 250 36.56 -14.81 -15.74
CA ASP A 250 37.25 -15.95 -16.39
C ASP A 250 36.39 -17.23 -16.42
N VAL A 251 35.05 -17.06 -16.30
CA VAL A 251 34.08 -18.18 -16.39
C VAL A 251 34.23 -18.92 -17.73
N PRO A 252 34.13 -20.27 -17.76
CA PRO A 252 34.26 -21.07 -18.97
C PRO A 252 33.01 -20.97 -19.87
N ILE A 253 32.69 -19.76 -20.32
CA ILE A 253 31.61 -19.44 -21.25
C ILE A 253 32.19 -18.75 -22.49
N GLN A 254 31.71 -19.10 -23.68
CA GLN A 254 32.09 -18.43 -24.91
C GLN A 254 31.15 -17.28 -25.25
N LEU A 255 31.68 -16.21 -25.85
CA LEU A 255 30.85 -15.14 -26.40
C LEU A 255 30.40 -15.56 -27.82
N ASP A 256 29.19 -16.09 -27.90
CA ASP A 256 28.59 -16.53 -29.17
C ASP A 256 27.65 -15.42 -29.68
N LEU A 257 28.16 -14.57 -30.56
CA LEU A 257 27.40 -13.43 -31.10
C LEU A 257 26.26 -13.87 -32.02
N ASP A 258 26.31 -15.04 -32.63
CA ASP A 258 25.22 -15.54 -33.48
C ASP A 258 24.02 -15.93 -32.61
N GLN A 259 24.24 -16.54 -31.45
CA GLN A 259 23.18 -16.86 -30.50
C GLN A 259 22.63 -15.61 -29.76
N LEU A 260 23.52 -14.64 -29.48
CA LEU A 260 23.13 -13.41 -28.76
C LEU A 260 22.45 -12.37 -29.67
N HIS A 261 22.48 -12.57 -31.02
CA HIS A 261 21.87 -11.61 -31.93
C HIS A 261 20.38 -11.43 -31.69
N THR A 262 19.94 -10.18 -31.55
CA THR A 262 18.55 -9.84 -31.31
C THR A 262 17.67 -10.22 -32.52
N THR A 263 16.71 -11.12 -32.31
CA THR A 263 15.81 -11.62 -33.36
C THR A 263 14.34 -11.34 -32.99
N PRO A 264 13.44 -11.27 -33.98
CA PRO A 264 12.02 -11.07 -33.69
C PRO A 264 11.45 -12.18 -32.78
N PRO A 265 10.60 -11.86 -31.81
CA PRO A 265 10.04 -12.84 -30.91
C PRO A 265 8.99 -13.76 -31.59
N ASN A 266 8.78 -14.94 -31.00
CA ASN A 266 7.70 -15.84 -31.38
C ASN A 266 6.36 -15.31 -30.82
N GLN A 267 5.62 -14.58 -31.67
CA GLN A 267 4.39 -13.91 -31.32
C GLN A 267 3.29 -14.87 -30.82
N GLU A 268 3.18 -16.07 -31.42
CA GLU A 268 2.15 -17.05 -31.03
C GLU A 268 2.42 -17.60 -29.62
N ALA A 269 3.67 -17.93 -29.31
CA ALA A 269 4.06 -18.43 -28.01
C ALA A 269 3.87 -17.35 -26.93
N LEU A 270 4.25 -16.09 -27.20
CA LEU A 270 4.05 -14.97 -26.28
C LEU A 270 2.58 -14.71 -26.04
N ARG A 271 1.74 -14.70 -27.07
CA ARG A 271 0.30 -14.53 -26.97
C ARG A 271 -0.30 -15.53 -26.00
N LYS A 272 -0.01 -16.81 -26.20
CA LYS A 272 -0.52 -17.87 -25.32
C LYS A 272 -0.13 -17.66 -23.87
N ILE A 273 1.14 -17.31 -23.60
CA ILE A 273 1.63 -17.03 -22.24
C ILE A 273 0.92 -15.80 -21.66
N TYR A 274 0.78 -14.72 -22.43
CA TYR A 274 0.13 -13.50 -21.95
C TYR A 274 -1.38 -13.66 -21.73
N GLU A 275 -2.06 -14.50 -22.51
CA GLU A 275 -3.46 -14.90 -22.27
C GLU A 275 -3.59 -15.67 -20.96
N GLU A 276 -2.70 -16.64 -20.70
CA GLU A 276 -2.68 -17.40 -19.44
C GLU A 276 -2.39 -16.54 -18.21
N LEU A 277 -1.59 -15.48 -18.36
CA LEU A 277 -1.23 -14.53 -17.32
C LEU A 277 -2.21 -13.35 -17.19
N GLU A 278 -3.16 -13.24 -18.14
CA GLU A 278 -4.11 -12.12 -18.24
C GLU A 278 -3.43 -10.75 -18.44
N PHE A 279 -2.32 -10.72 -19.15
CA PHE A 279 -1.58 -9.51 -19.48
C PHE A 279 -2.24 -8.74 -20.64
N ARG A 280 -3.44 -8.19 -20.38
CA ARG A 280 -4.27 -7.52 -21.39
C ARG A 280 -3.53 -6.42 -22.13
N SER A 281 -2.69 -5.64 -21.43
CA SER A 281 -1.88 -4.57 -22.03
C SER A 281 -0.86 -5.09 -23.06
N PHE A 282 -0.21 -6.24 -22.77
CA PHE A 282 0.71 -6.86 -23.73
C PHE A 282 -0.03 -7.51 -24.89
N LEU A 283 -1.17 -8.15 -24.66
CA LEU A 283 -2.02 -8.73 -25.70
C LEU A 283 -2.53 -7.67 -26.67
N LYS A 284 -3.04 -6.55 -26.16
CA LYS A 284 -3.50 -5.43 -26.99
C LYS A 284 -2.37 -4.87 -27.86
N LYS A 285 -1.17 -4.68 -27.32
CA LYS A 285 0.02 -4.27 -28.12
C LYS A 285 0.34 -5.25 -29.25
N MET A 286 0.16 -6.55 -29.02
CA MET A 286 0.37 -7.56 -30.06
C MET A 286 -0.71 -7.48 -31.14
N ASP A 287 -1.97 -7.19 -30.79
CA ASP A 287 -3.08 -7.02 -31.71
C ASP A 287 -2.92 -5.75 -32.56
N ASP A 288 -2.59 -4.63 -31.94
CA ASP A 288 -2.33 -3.36 -32.63
C ASP A 288 -1.18 -3.50 -33.66
N ASN A 289 -0.08 -4.15 -33.28
CA ASN A 289 1.04 -4.44 -34.17
C ASN A 289 0.66 -5.37 -35.34
N ASN A 290 -0.28 -6.30 -35.14
CA ASN A 290 -0.78 -7.18 -36.21
C ASN A 290 -1.76 -6.46 -37.15
N ALA A 291 -2.62 -5.59 -36.62
CA ALA A 291 -3.52 -4.74 -37.40
C ALA A 291 -2.75 -3.76 -38.30
N GLU A 292 -1.67 -3.15 -37.81
CA GLU A 292 -0.79 -2.29 -38.60
C GLU A 292 -0.06 -3.05 -39.71
N LYS A 293 0.40 -4.28 -39.44
CA LYS A 293 1.02 -5.14 -40.46
C LYS A 293 0.03 -5.57 -41.53
N GLN A 294 -1.23 -5.86 -41.19
CA GLN A 294 -2.29 -6.16 -42.12
C GLN A 294 -2.72 -4.95 -42.94
N ASN A 295 -2.80 -3.75 -42.32
CA ASN A 295 -3.08 -2.51 -43.03
C ASN A 295 -1.95 -2.11 -44.00
N LYS A 296 -0.68 -2.32 -43.63
CA LYS A 296 0.46 -2.17 -44.53
C LYS A 296 0.48 -3.20 -45.65
N ALA A 297 0.05 -4.44 -45.38
CA ALA A 297 -0.06 -5.47 -46.42
C ALA A 297 -1.23 -5.18 -47.43
N ASN A 298 -2.34 -4.66 -46.94
CA ASN A 298 -3.48 -4.27 -47.78
C ASN A 298 -3.22 -2.98 -48.56
N SER A 299 -2.37 -2.06 -48.06
CA SER A 299 -1.95 -0.88 -48.80
C SER A 299 -0.85 -1.13 -49.85
N LEU A 300 -0.09 -2.24 -49.72
CA LEU A 300 0.93 -2.67 -50.69
C LEU A 300 0.31 -3.26 -51.97
N GLY A 301 -0.97 -3.64 -51.98
CA GLY A 301 -1.70 -4.10 -53.15
C GLY A 301 -2.13 -2.98 -54.11
N ALA A 302 -2.02 -1.71 -53.69
CA ALA A 302 -2.51 -0.55 -54.51
C ALA A 302 -1.38 0.35 -55.06
N LEU A 303 -0.10 0.04 -54.89
CA LEU A 303 1.03 0.89 -55.27
C LEU A 303 2.17 0.08 -55.93
N PHE A 304 1.87 -0.61 -57.00
CA PHE A 304 2.87 -0.90 -58.00
C PHE A 304 2.92 0.28 -58.98
N ASN A 305 3.65 1.33 -58.66
CA ASN A 305 4.31 2.33 -59.53
C ASN A 305 4.71 3.56 -58.73
N ALA A 306 5.90 3.48 -58.07
CA ALA A 306 6.71 4.67 -57.77
C ALA A 306 8.06 4.20 -57.22
N GLU A 307 9.14 4.78 -57.69
CA GLU A 307 10.53 4.46 -57.40
C GLU A 307 10.97 4.69 -55.94
N PRO A 308 12.09 4.09 -55.51
CA PRO A 308 12.48 4.04 -54.10
C PRO A 308 13.27 5.29 -53.68
N ASN A 309 12.71 6.09 -52.84
CA ASN A 309 13.49 7.01 -52.02
C ASN A 309 13.19 6.73 -50.53
N GLY A 310 14.28 6.46 -49.84
CA GLY A 310 14.25 5.98 -48.48
C GLY A 310 13.51 6.84 -47.46
N LEU A 311 12.75 6.20 -46.66
CA LEU A 311 12.22 6.78 -45.40
C LEU A 311 12.16 5.65 -44.36
N PHE A 312 13.26 5.48 -43.65
CA PHE A 312 13.21 4.91 -42.32
C PHE A 312 12.99 6.06 -41.33
N GLY A 313 11.74 6.39 -41.12
CA GLY A 313 11.32 7.23 -40.02
C GLY A 313 11.36 6.39 -38.74
N ASN A 314 12.23 6.77 -37.82
CA ASN A 314 12.30 6.23 -36.47
C ASN A 314 11.05 6.70 -35.68
N GLU A 315 10.00 5.91 -35.61
CA GLU A 315 9.01 6.06 -34.56
C GLU A 315 9.43 5.18 -33.37
N VAL A 316 9.88 5.87 -32.33
CA VAL A 316 10.10 5.31 -30.99
C VAL A 316 8.73 4.94 -30.44
N GLN A 317 8.37 3.65 -30.43
CA GLN A 317 7.13 3.20 -29.80
C GLN A 317 7.37 3.21 -28.27
N THR A 318 6.78 4.19 -27.61
CA THR A 318 6.65 4.23 -26.15
C THR A 318 5.78 3.07 -25.65
N PRO A 319 6.06 2.49 -24.47
CA PRO A 319 5.32 1.32 -23.95
C PRO A 319 3.82 1.59 -23.69
N HIS A 320 3.42 2.83 -23.51
CA HIS A 320 2.03 3.30 -23.36
C HIS A 320 1.78 4.48 -24.31
N LYS A 321 0.56 4.59 -24.83
CA LYS A 321 0.17 5.78 -25.56
C LYS A 321 0.18 6.99 -24.63
N THR A 322 0.58 8.13 -25.14
CA THR A 322 0.58 9.42 -24.44
C THR A 322 -0.35 10.38 -25.16
N LEU A 323 -0.59 11.54 -24.57
CA LEU A 323 -1.47 12.58 -25.16
C LEU A 323 -1.11 12.93 -26.61
N SER A 324 0.18 12.97 -26.93
CA SER A 324 0.67 13.29 -28.29
C SER A 324 0.35 12.22 -29.33
N GLU A 325 -0.07 11.01 -28.92
CA GLU A 325 -0.31 9.85 -29.79
C GLU A 325 -1.80 9.51 -29.94
N ILE A 326 -2.68 10.28 -29.31
CA ILE A 326 -4.13 10.12 -29.43
C ILE A 326 -4.78 11.35 -30.06
N GLU A 327 -5.86 11.13 -30.80
CA GLU A 327 -6.70 12.22 -31.31
C GLU A 327 -7.47 12.85 -30.15
N HIS A 328 -7.33 14.15 -29.95
CA HIS A 328 -8.00 14.90 -28.88
C HIS A 328 -8.27 16.34 -29.26
N GLU A 329 -9.28 16.93 -28.63
CA GLU A 329 -9.65 18.36 -28.76
C GLU A 329 -9.76 18.95 -27.36
N TYR A 330 -8.67 19.57 -26.86
CA TYR A 330 -8.59 20.15 -25.52
C TYR A 330 -8.62 21.68 -25.62
N VAL A 331 -9.64 22.29 -25.02
CA VAL A 331 -9.97 23.70 -25.16
C VAL A 331 -9.83 24.42 -23.83
N LEU A 332 -9.11 25.55 -23.81
CA LEU A 332 -9.05 26.48 -22.69
C LEU A 332 -10.20 27.48 -22.76
N ILE A 333 -10.93 27.63 -21.64
CA ILE A 333 -11.96 28.65 -21.44
C ILE A 333 -11.49 29.55 -20.28
N ASP A 334 -11.34 30.83 -20.54
CA ASP A 334 -10.80 31.81 -19.60
C ASP A 334 -11.72 33.04 -19.38
N ASN A 335 -12.96 32.98 -19.88
CA ASN A 335 -13.91 34.05 -19.73
C ASN A 335 -15.35 33.55 -19.54
N GLU A 336 -16.18 34.34 -18.84
CA GLU A 336 -17.56 33.98 -18.46
C GLU A 336 -18.48 33.73 -19.69
N LYS A 337 -18.27 34.44 -20.80
CA LYS A 337 -19.11 34.31 -22.01
C LYS A 337 -18.96 32.97 -22.68
N ASP A 338 -17.73 32.48 -22.82
CA ASP A 338 -17.46 31.19 -23.43
C ASP A 338 -17.73 30.06 -22.44
N ALA A 339 -17.56 30.29 -21.13
CA ALA A 339 -17.99 29.36 -20.07
C ALA A 339 -19.53 29.14 -20.10
N THR A 340 -20.33 30.22 -20.32
CA THR A 340 -21.80 30.10 -20.46
C THR A 340 -22.17 29.23 -21.67
N LYS A 341 -21.53 29.46 -22.85
CA LYS A 341 -21.76 28.62 -24.02
C LYS A 341 -21.36 27.16 -23.78
N LEU A 342 -20.24 26.95 -23.11
CA LEU A 342 -19.81 25.60 -22.74
C LEU A 342 -20.85 24.94 -21.83
N CYS A 343 -21.36 25.65 -20.82
CA CYS A 343 -22.41 25.09 -19.94
C CYS A 343 -23.65 24.71 -20.77
N GLU A 344 -24.11 25.53 -21.68
CA GLU A 344 -25.22 25.22 -22.59
C GLU A 344 -24.93 23.98 -23.44
N GLU A 345 -23.69 23.84 -23.95
CA GLU A 345 -23.25 22.67 -24.73
C GLU A 345 -23.24 21.40 -23.88
N ILE A 346 -22.58 21.40 -22.73
CA ILE A 346 -22.46 20.19 -21.87
C ILE A 346 -23.83 19.75 -21.35
N MET A 347 -24.77 20.65 -21.11
CA MET A 347 -26.13 20.28 -20.69
C MET A 347 -26.91 19.48 -21.76
N THR A 348 -26.41 19.35 -22.99
CA THR A 348 -27.03 18.52 -24.04
C THR A 348 -26.60 17.03 -23.95
N PHE A 349 -25.55 16.71 -23.20
CA PHE A 349 -25.05 15.34 -23.04
C PHE A 349 -25.70 14.66 -21.84
N GLN A 350 -25.78 13.34 -21.91
CA GLN A 350 -26.32 12.52 -20.82
C GLN A 350 -25.24 12.04 -19.83
N GLU A 351 -24.00 12.06 -20.25
CA GLU A 351 -22.86 11.60 -19.49
C GLU A 351 -21.66 12.55 -19.69
N ILE A 352 -21.06 13.00 -18.60
CA ILE A 352 -19.94 13.94 -18.60
C ILE A 352 -18.99 13.58 -17.47
N SER A 353 -17.71 13.48 -17.78
CA SER A 353 -16.67 13.45 -16.77
C SER A 353 -16.30 14.87 -16.37
N PHE A 354 -15.97 15.04 -15.09
CA PHE A 354 -15.48 16.30 -14.53
C PHE A 354 -14.37 16.07 -13.51
N ASP A 355 -13.54 17.07 -13.32
CA ASP A 355 -12.51 17.13 -12.31
C ASP A 355 -12.28 18.57 -11.86
N THR A 356 -11.63 18.78 -10.69
CA THR A 356 -11.33 20.11 -10.15
C THR A 356 -9.85 20.30 -9.88
N GLU A 357 -9.28 21.38 -10.42
CA GLU A 357 -7.93 21.82 -10.08
C GLU A 357 -7.94 22.81 -8.92
N THR A 358 -7.08 22.59 -7.92
CA THR A 358 -7.17 23.29 -6.65
C THR A 358 -5.81 23.74 -6.08
N THR A 359 -5.87 24.61 -5.06
CA THR A 359 -4.69 25.15 -4.38
C THR A 359 -4.11 24.22 -3.32
N SER A 360 -4.83 23.19 -2.89
CA SER A 360 -4.46 22.34 -1.75
C SER A 360 -5.11 20.96 -1.85
N VAL A 361 -4.46 19.95 -1.31
CA VAL A 361 -5.05 18.60 -1.11
C VAL A 361 -6.04 18.56 0.07
N ASP A 362 -6.11 19.58 0.90
CA ASP A 362 -7.13 19.75 1.94
C ASP A 362 -8.36 20.41 1.32
N ALA A 363 -9.40 19.62 1.02
CA ALA A 363 -10.60 20.06 0.35
C ALA A 363 -11.40 21.13 1.12
N ILE A 364 -11.29 21.18 2.45
CA ILE A 364 -12.02 22.15 3.29
C ILE A 364 -11.47 23.57 3.08
N SER A 365 -10.13 23.70 2.97
CA SER A 365 -9.45 24.99 2.80
C SER A 365 -9.04 25.28 1.36
N ALA A 366 -9.21 24.33 0.44
CA ALA A 366 -8.85 24.47 -0.96
C ALA A 366 -9.71 25.53 -1.68
N ARG A 367 -9.07 26.26 -2.58
CA ARG A 367 -9.75 27.14 -3.55
C ARG A 367 -9.59 26.55 -4.94
N LEU A 368 -10.60 26.72 -5.78
CA LEU A 368 -10.56 26.31 -7.16
C LEU A 368 -9.54 27.14 -7.96
N VAL A 369 -8.80 26.45 -8.81
CA VAL A 369 -7.92 27.00 -9.85
C VAL A 369 -8.55 26.79 -11.22
N GLY A 370 -9.29 25.69 -11.38
CA GLY A 370 -10.02 25.40 -12.60
C GLY A 370 -11.03 24.27 -12.45
N LEU A 371 -11.85 24.13 -13.49
CA LEU A 371 -12.80 23.03 -13.65
C LEU A 371 -12.52 22.37 -15.00
N SER A 372 -12.50 21.07 -15.06
CA SER A 372 -12.40 20.35 -16.33
C SER A 372 -13.64 19.51 -16.59
N PHE A 373 -13.98 19.39 -17.88
CA PHE A 373 -15.12 18.60 -18.36
C PHE A 373 -14.70 17.80 -19.58
N ALA A 374 -15.16 16.56 -19.70
CA ALA A 374 -14.92 15.75 -20.88
C ALA A 374 -16.18 15.00 -21.32
N VAL A 375 -16.30 14.81 -22.63
CA VAL A 375 -17.32 14.00 -23.29
C VAL A 375 -16.66 12.96 -24.19
N ALA A 376 -17.42 11.98 -24.65
CA ALA A 376 -16.88 10.91 -25.48
C ALA A 376 -16.17 11.46 -26.74
N GLY A 377 -15.13 10.73 -27.20
CA GLY A 377 -14.38 11.08 -28.40
C GLY A 377 -13.14 11.94 -28.18
N GLY A 378 -12.63 12.06 -26.95
CA GLY A 378 -11.41 12.83 -26.64
C GLY A 378 -11.62 14.35 -26.66
N LYS A 379 -12.86 14.81 -26.49
CA LYS A 379 -13.18 16.24 -26.40
C LYS A 379 -13.30 16.67 -24.95
N ALA A 380 -12.47 17.64 -24.54
CA ALA A 380 -12.46 18.13 -23.16
C ALA A 380 -12.19 19.64 -23.09
N TRP A 381 -12.61 20.25 -22.00
CA TRP A 381 -12.44 21.67 -21.73
C TRP A 381 -11.86 21.89 -20.35
N TYR A 382 -10.93 22.83 -20.26
CA TYR A 382 -10.44 23.36 -19.01
C TYR A 382 -10.93 24.80 -18.83
N VAL A 383 -11.69 25.05 -17.78
CA VAL A 383 -12.23 26.36 -17.42
C VAL A 383 -11.37 26.96 -16.32
N ALA A 384 -10.61 28.00 -16.63
CA ALA A 384 -9.78 28.69 -15.65
C ALA A 384 -10.65 29.50 -14.67
N VAL A 385 -10.50 29.25 -13.38
CA VAL A 385 -11.23 29.96 -12.32
C VAL A 385 -10.38 31.15 -11.86
N PRO A 386 -10.93 32.39 -11.86
CA PRO A 386 -10.21 33.57 -11.40
C PRO A 386 -9.77 33.49 -9.94
N ARG A 387 -8.65 34.14 -9.59
CA ARG A 387 -8.15 34.15 -8.19
C ARG A 387 -9.00 35.02 -7.26
N GLU A 388 -9.68 36.02 -7.81
CA GLU A 388 -10.53 36.94 -7.06
C GLU A 388 -11.84 36.21 -6.69
N THR A 389 -12.23 36.28 -5.42
CA THR A 389 -13.31 35.45 -4.83
C THR A 389 -14.66 35.64 -5.52
N GLU A 390 -15.06 36.88 -5.78
CA GLU A 390 -16.37 37.17 -6.42
C GLU A 390 -16.40 36.69 -7.88
N ALA A 391 -15.29 36.88 -8.62
CA ALA A 391 -15.18 36.43 -9.99
C ALA A 391 -15.11 34.89 -10.07
N ALA A 392 -14.42 34.26 -9.14
CA ALA A 392 -14.41 32.79 -8.97
C ALA A 392 -15.82 32.25 -8.74
N GLN A 393 -16.56 32.86 -7.83
CA GLN A 393 -17.95 32.47 -7.54
C GLN A 393 -18.84 32.56 -8.77
N ARG A 394 -18.77 33.69 -9.51
CA ARG A 394 -19.55 33.85 -10.75
C ARG A 394 -19.18 32.81 -11.82
N MET A 395 -17.90 32.50 -11.97
CA MET A 395 -17.44 31.49 -12.92
C MET A 395 -17.98 30.08 -12.54
N VAL A 396 -17.91 29.71 -11.27
CA VAL A 396 -18.42 28.43 -10.77
C VAL A 396 -19.93 28.33 -10.87
N ASP A 397 -20.65 29.42 -10.58
CA ASP A 397 -22.13 29.46 -10.62
C ASP A 397 -22.69 29.27 -12.07
N ILE A 398 -21.92 29.56 -13.12
CA ILE A 398 -22.29 29.23 -14.49
C ILE A 398 -22.54 27.73 -14.66
N PHE A 399 -21.75 26.89 -13.99
CA PHE A 399 -21.85 25.42 -14.08
C PHE A 399 -22.74 24.77 -13.02
N ARG A 400 -23.40 25.57 -12.14
CA ARG A 400 -24.36 25.09 -11.16
C ARG A 400 -25.45 24.20 -11.78
N PRO A 401 -26.06 24.55 -12.94
CA PRO A 401 -27.07 23.71 -13.57
C PRO A 401 -26.59 22.31 -13.92
N PHE A 402 -25.31 22.16 -14.27
CA PHE A 402 -24.70 20.84 -14.53
C PHE A 402 -24.54 20.05 -13.25
N TYR A 403 -23.89 20.63 -12.24
CA TYR A 403 -23.60 19.92 -10.99
C TYR A 403 -24.87 19.51 -10.23
N GLU A 404 -25.90 20.36 -10.25
CA GLU A 404 -27.17 20.13 -9.56
C GLU A 404 -28.22 19.42 -10.46
N SER A 405 -27.86 18.94 -11.64
CA SER A 405 -28.74 18.15 -12.50
C SER A 405 -28.98 16.75 -11.96
N ASP A 406 -30.27 16.33 -11.91
CA ASP A 406 -30.66 14.96 -11.54
C ASP A 406 -30.68 13.98 -12.72
N THR A 407 -30.39 14.45 -13.95
CA THR A 407 -30.52 13.65 -15.18
C THR A 407 -29.19 13.34 -15.88
N ILE A 408 -28.16 14.17 -15.67
CA ILE A 408 -26.85 13.99 -16.28
C ILE A 408 -25.99 13.12 -15.37
N LEU A 409 -25.45 12.03 -15.91
CA LEU A 409 -24.47 11.20 -15.19
C LEU A 409 -23.12 11.93 -15.10
N LYS A 410 -22.67 12.17 -13.90
CA LYS A 410 -21.40 12.80 -13.59
C LYS A 410 -20.38 11.71 -13.27
N VAL A 411 -19.32 11.62 -14.09
CA VAL A 411 -18.22 10.68 -13.90
C VAL A 411 -17.04 11.42 -13.29
N GLY A 412 -16.35 10.85 -12.31
CA GLY A 412 -15.18 11.48 -11.69
C GLY A 412 -14.26 10.45 -11.03
N GLN A 413 -13.10 10.91 -10.63
CA GLN A 413 -12.10 10.13 -9.91
C GLN A 413 -11.94 10.68 -8.48
N ASN A 414 -12.39 9.96 -7.45
CA ASN A 414 -12.42 10.46 -6.07
C ASN A 414 -13.34 11.68 -5.89
N ILE A 415 -14.55 11.58 -6.43
CA ILE A 415 -15.57 12.64 -6.46
C ILE A 415 -15.82 13.29 -5.09
N LYS A 416 -15.59 12.56 -4.00
CA LYS A 416 -15.74 13.12 -2.64
C LYS A 416 -14.91 14.37 -2.42
N TYR A 417 -13.70 14.42 -2.97
CA TYR A 417 -12.84 15.59 -2.91
C TYR A 417 -13.48 16.77 -3.65
N ASP A 418 -13.91 16.58 -4.89
CA ASP A 418 -14.52 17.60 -5.72
C ASP A 418 -15.84 18.11 -5.14
N LEU A 419 -16.67 17.20 -4.66
CA LEU A 419 -17.92 17.54 -3.97
C LEU A 419 -17.66 18.43 -2.75
N THR A 420 -16.59 18.14 -1.99
CA THR A 420 -16.22 18.95 -0.84
C THR A 420 -15.71 20.33 -1.26
N VAL A 421 -14.88 20.43 -2.28
CA VAL A 421 -14.37 21.70 -2.81
C VAL A 421 -15.50 22.54 -3.41
N LEU A 422 -16.34 21.95 -4.26
CA LEU A 422 -17.50 22.62 -4.87
C LEU A 422 -18.48 23.15 -3.81
N GLY A 423 -18.63 22.41 -2.71
CA GLY A 423 -19.41 22.84 -1.57
C GLY A 423 -18.90 24.11 -0.88
N ASN A 424 -17.59 24.49 -1.03
CA ASN A 424 -17.08 25.78 -0.54
C ASN A 424 -17.65 26.96 -1.36
N TYR A 425 -18.15 26.69 -2.58
CA TYR A 425 -18.83 27.66 -3.47
C TYR A 425 -20.35 27.51 -3.43
N GLY A 426 -20.90 26.75 -2.48
CA GLY A 426 -22.34 26.55 -2.34
C GLY A 426 -22.98 25.70 -3.46
N ILE A 427 -22.18 24.92 -4.19
CA ILE A 427 -22.68 23.96 -5.18
C ILE A 427 -23.05 22.66 -4.46
N LYS A 428 -24.20 22.11 -4.81
CA LYS A 428 -24.66 20.77 -4.39
C LYS A 428 -24.50 19.82 -5.57
N LEU A 429 -23.64 18.83 -5.44
CA LEU A 429 -23.48 17.83 -6.47
C LEU A 429 -24.56 16.76 -6.33
N HIS A 430 -25.44 16.62 -7.33
CA HIS A 430 -26.56 15.69 -7.32
C HIS A 430 -26.23 14.40 -8.07
N ALA A 431 -26.84 13.28 -7.66
CA ALA A 431 -26.84 12.04 -8.42
C ALA A 431 -27.59 12.21 -9.78
N PRO A 432 -27.32 11.40 -10.82
CA PRO A 432 -26.48 10.20 -10.78
C PRO A 432 -24.96 10.52 -10.90
N MET A 433 -24.15 9.70 -10.21
CA MET A 433 -22.69 9.83 -10.18
C MET A 433 -22.02 8.46 -10.38
N PHE A 434 -20.79 8.46 -10.92
CA PHE A 434 -19.95 7.28 -11.05
C PHE A 434 -18.51 7.63 -10.70
N ASP A 435 -18.00 7.06 -9.60
CA ASP A 435 -16.62 7.27 -9.14
C ASP A 435 -15.73 6.09 -9.58
N THR A 436 -14.74 6.38 -10.43
CA THR A 436 -13.82 5.37 -11.00
C THR A 436 -12.90 4.76 -9.93
N MET A 437 -12.51 5.53 -8.89
CA MET A 437 -11.73 5.02 -7.77
C MET A 437 -12.52 3.97 -6.96
N LEU A 438 -13.78 4.26 -6.65
CA LEU A 438 -14.65 3.34 -5.90
C LEU A 438 -15.01 2.10 -6.73
N ALA A 439 -15.25 2.27 -8.04
CA ALA A 439 -15.48 1.16 -8.95
C ALA A 439 -14.28 0.20 -9.00
N HIS A 440 -13.08 0.74 -9.19
CA HIS A 440 -11.85 -0.07 -9.21
C HIS A 440 -11.54 -0.71 -7.85
N TYR A 441 -11.82 0.00 -6.76
CA TYR A 441 -11.65 -0.56 -5.41
C TYR A 441 -12.52 -1.81 -5.19
N LEU A 442 -13.76 -1.82 -5.66
CA LEU A 442 -14.62 -3.01 -5.56
C LEU A 442 -14.13 -4.17 -6.43
N VAL A 443 -13.60 -3.87 -7.61
CA VAL A 443 -13.06 -4.88 -8.55
C VAL A 443 -11.75 -5.46 -8.05
N GLN A 444 -10.85 -4.63 -7.50
CA GLN A 444 -9.49 -4.99 -7.09
C GLN A 444 -9.09 -4.30 -5.76
N PRO A 445 -9.67 -4.70 -4.60
CA PRO A 445 -9.54 -3.98 -3.33
C PRO A 445 -8.12 -3.91 -2.77
N GLU A 446 -7.17 -4.69 -3.26
CA GLU A 446 -5.79 -4.75 -2.78
C GLU A 446 -4.81 -3.96 -3.65
N LEU A 447 -5.28 -3.37 -4.77
CA LEU A 447 -4.43 -2.62 -5.70
C LEU A 447 -4.46 -1.11 -5.42
N ARG A 448 -3.69 -0.36 -6.21
CA ARG A 448 -3.76 1.11 -6.21
C ARG A 448 -4.94 1.56 -7.07
N HIS A 449 -5.63 2.60 -6.61
CA HIS A 449 -6.84 3.12 -7.28
C HIS A 449 -6.62 4.53 -7.83
N ASN A 450 -5.36 4.96 -8.01
CA ASN A 450 -5.06 6.23 -8.69
C ASN A 450 -5.24 6.10 -10.20
N MET A 451 -5.63 7.19 -10.81
CA MET A 451 -5.96 7.27 -12.24
C MET A 451 -4.82 6.82 -13.14
N ASP A 452 -3.57 7.27 -12.88
CA ASP A 452 -2.38 6.87 -13.65
C ASP A 452 -2.25 5.34 -13.76
N TYR A 453 -2.37 4.64 -12.62
CA TYR A 453 -2.30 3.18 -12.57
C TYR A 453 -3.44 2.53 -13.37
N MET A 454 -4.67 3.05 -13.21
CA MET A 454 -5.81 2.49 -13.95
C MET A 454 -5.71 2.77 -15.45
N ALA A 455 -5.23 3.96 -15.85
CA ALA A 455 -4.99 4.30 -17.24
C ALA A 455 -3.96 3.36 -17.89
N GLU A 456 -2.86 3.07 -17.18
CA GLU A 456 -1.86 2.11 -17.65
C GLU A 456 -2.46 0.70 -17.82
N VAL A 457 -3.26 0.24 -16.85
CA VAL A 457 -3.79 -1.14 -16.81
C VAL A 457 -4.94 -1.34 -17.79
N TYR A 458 -5.91 -0.42 -17.79
CA TYR A 458 -7.16 -0.60 -18.55
C TYR A 458 -7.11 0.02 -19.94
N LEU A 459 -6.38 1.13 -20.12
CA LEU A 459 -6.36 1.89 -21.38
C LEU A 459 -5.04 1.76 -22.15
N ASN A 460 -4.01 1.12 -21.54
CA ASN A 460 -2.64 1.13 -22.08
C ASN A 460 -2.17 2.57 -22.37
N TYR A 461 -2.46 3.48 -21.46
CA TYR A 461 -2.24 4.90 -21.59
C TYR A 461 -1.43 5.45 -20.43
N ARG A 462 -0.44 6.30 -20.70
CA ARG A 462 0.33 7.02 -19.71
C ARG A 462 -0.13 8.45 -19.65
N THR A 463 -0.64 8.87 -18.52
CA THR A 463 -1.07 10.23 -18.23
C THR A 463 0.10 11.19 -18.00
N ILE A 464 -0.16 12.47 -18.12
CA ILE A 464 0.73 13.53 -17.67
C ILE A 464 0.75 13.49 -16.13
N HIS A 465 1.92 13.29 -15.52
CA HIS A 465 2.00 13.24 -14.07
C HIS A 465 2.07 14.64 -13.47
N ILE A 466 1.38 14.88 -12.35
CA ILE A 466 1.33 16.20 -11.68
C ILE A 466 2.73 16.77 -11.36
N ASP A 467 3.72 15.91 -11.05
CA ASP A 467 5.09 16.33 -10.80
C ASP A 467 5.78 16.93 -12.05
N GLU A 468 5.24 16.68 -13.26
CA GLU A 468 5.72 17.30 -14.51
C GLU A 468 5.28 18.77 -14.62
N LEU A 469 4.14 19.14 -13.99
CA LEU A 469 3.61 20.50 -13.96
C LEU A 469 4.19 21.33 -12.82
N ILE A 470 4.07 20.82 -11.58
CA ILE A 470 4.39 21.59 -10.38
C ILE A 470 5.75 21.25 -9.79
N GLY A 471 6.44 20.24 -10.33
CA GLY A 471 7.72 19.74 -9.84
C GLY A 471 7.59 18.71 -8.73
N PRO A 472 8.69 17.99 -8.40
CA PRO A 472 8.68 16.92 -7.42
C PRO A 472 8.39 17.42 -6.00
N LYS A 473 7.81 16.55 -5.18
CA LYS A 473 7.49 16.86 -3.78
C LYS A 473 8.68 17.41 -3.01
N GLY A 474 8.52 18.59 -2.43
CA GLY A 474 9.56 19.26 -1.65
C GLY A 474 9.34 20.76 -1.53
N ARG A 475 10.34 21.47 -0.97
CA ARG A 475 10.25 22.93 -0.77
C ARG A 475 10.18 23.75 -2.07
N SER A 476 10.59 23.17 -3.19
CA SER A 476 10.58 23.81 -4.52
C SER A 476 9.33 23.48 -5.34
N GLN A 477 8.42 22.66 -4.83
CA GLN A 477 7.17 22.34 -5.52
C GLN A 477 6.31 23.60 -5.63
N LYS A 478 5.83 23.91 -6.85
CA LYS A 478 4.94 25.04 -7.11
C LYS A 478 3.52 24.73 -6.68
N ASN A 479 2.70 25.76 -6.51
CA ASN A 479 1.26 25.58 -6.37
C ASN A 479 0.62 25.59 -7.77
N MET A 480 -0.45 24.83 -7.99
CA MET A 480 -1.20 24.83 -9.25
C MET A 480 -1.65 26.24 -9.63
N ALA A 481 -2.05 27.06 -8.65
CA ALA A 481 -2.43 28.44 -8.84
C ALA A 481 -1.29 29.37 -9.34
N ASP A 482 -0.04 28.94 -9.30
CA ASP A 482 1.09 29.75 -9.78
C ASP A 482 1.38 29.52 -11.26
N LEU A 483 0.71 28.56 -11.90
CA LEU A 483 0.86 28.23 -13.31
C LEU A 483 -0.07 29.13 -14.17
N ALA A 484 0.29 29.30 -15.44
CA ALA A 484 -0.62 29.90 -16.39
C ALA A 484 -1.71 28.89 -16.80
N PRO A 485 -2.97 29.35 -17.03
CA PRO A 485 -4.05 28.43 -17.39
C PRO A 485 -3.76 27.56 -18.62
N ILE A 486 -2.99 28.04 -19.56
CA ILE A 486 -2.60 27.27 -20.75
C ILE A 486 -1.68 26.10 -20.43
N ASP A 487 -0.85 26.20 -19.39
CA ASP A 487 0.06 25.16 -18.96
C ASP A 487 -0.67 24.05 -18.19
N ILE A 488 -1.84 24.36 -17.59
CA ILE A 488 -2.68 23.42 -16.86
C ILE A 488 -3.63 22.68 -17.79
N ARG A 489 -4.05 23.30 -18.89
CA ARG A 489 -5.11 22.82 -19.79
C ARG A 489 -4.97 21.35 -20.18
N ASP A 490 -3.82 20.95 -20.67
CA ASP A 490 -3.64 19.60 -21.21
C ASP A 490 -3.72 18.55 -20.11
N TYR A 491 -3.13 18.84 -18.94
CA TYR A 491 -3.22 17.99 -17.75
C TYR A 491 -4.67 17.84 -17.27
N ALA A 492 -5.37 18.95 -17.02
CA ALA A 492 -6.73 18.93 -16.48
C ALA A 492 -7.76 18.32 -17.45
N CYS A 493 -7.62 18.59 -18.75
CA CYS A 493 -8.46 17.98 -19.77
C CYS A 493 -8.20 16.48 -19.90
N GLU A 494 -6.94 16.05 -19.81
CA GLU A 494 -6.56 14.65 -19.84
C GLU A 494 -7.15 13.89 -18.63
N ASP A 495 -7.09 14.45 -17.43
CA ASP A 495 -7.64 13.84 -16.22
C ASP A 495 -9.15 13.57 -16.36
N ALA A 496 -9.91 14.54 -16.90
CA ALA A 496 -11.34 14.34 -17.19
C ALA A 496 -11.57 13.31 -18.31
N ASP A 497 -10.83 13.36 -19.44
CA ASP A 497 -11.00 12.44 -20.59
C ASP A 497 -10.64 10.99 -20.20
N VAL A 498 -9.51 10.80 -19.52
CA VAL A 498 -9.07 9.48 -19.07
C VAL A 498 -10.06 8.90 -18.07
N THR A 499 -10.57 9.70 -17.14
CA THR A 499 -11.58 9.29 -16.15
C THR A 499 -12.86 8.81 -16.86
N LEU A 500 -13.33 9.53 -17.89
CA LEU A 500 -14.48 9.08 -18.68
C LEU A 500 -14.23 7.75 -19.39
N ARG A 501 -13.06 7.59 -19.97
CA ARG A 501 -12.66 6.35 -20.70
C ARG A 501 -12.51 5.15 -19.76
N LEU A 502 -12.13 5.37 -18.49
CA LEU A 502 -12.02 4.32 -17.48
C LEU A 502 -13.37 3.78 -17.03
N LYS A 503 -14.45 4.57 -17.13
CA LYS A 503 -15.79 4.15 -16.67
C LYS A 503 -16.23 2.85 -17.32
N GLN A 504 -16.20 2.74 -18.65
CA GLN A 504 -16.72 1.57 -19.35
C GLN A 504 -16.04 0.26 -18.92
N PRO A 505 -14.71 0.10 -18.97
CA PRO A 505 -14.07 -1.16 -18.57
C PRO A 505 -14.28 -1.50 -17.10
N LEU A 506 -14.39 -0.50 -16.21
CA LEU A 506 -14.67 -0.73 -14.80
C LEU A 506 -16.11 -1.16 -14.56
N GLU A 507 -17.07 -0.57 -15.25
CA GLU A 507 -18.48 -0.97 -15.18
C GLU A 507 -18.70 -2.39 -15.69
N GLU A 508 -18.06 -2.77 -16.81
CA GLU A 508 -18.09 -4.13 -17.34
C GLU A 508 -17.51 -5.15 -16.33
N GLU A 509 -16.38 -4.82 -15.68
CA GLU A 509 -15.81 -5.71 -14.65
C GLU A 509 -16.68 -5.79 -13.39
N MET A 510 -17.29 -4.71 -12.95
CA MET A 510 -18.24 -4.72 -11.84
C MET A 510 -19.46 -5.60 -12.15
N GLN A 511 -20.04 -5.50 -13.35
CA GLN A 511 -21.15 -6.33 -13.77
C GLN A 511 -20.77 -7.81 -13.81
N LYS A 512 -19.65 -8.15 -14.44
CA LYS A 512 -19.10 -9.51 -14.50
C LYS A 512 -18.88 -10.11 -13.11
N ASN A 513 -18.48 -9.28 -12.16
CA ASN A 513 -18.18 -9.70 -10.79
C ASN A 513 -19.36 -9.54 -9.81
N GLU A 514 -20.56 -9.17 -10.30
CA GLU A 514 -21.78 -8.99 -9.50
C GLU A 514 -21.63 -7.94 -8.37
N LEU A 515 -20.83 -6.87 -8.61
CA LEU A 515 -20.51 -5.82 -7.64
C LEU A 515 -21.39 -4.57 -7.77
N THR A 516 -22.23 -4.51 -8.80
CA THR A 516 -23.07 -3.34 -9.14
C THR A 516 -23.94 -2.89 -7.97
N ARG A 517 -24.52 -3.85 -7.23
CA ARG A 517 -25.35 -3.54 -6.05
C ARG A 517 -24.54 -2.87 -4.94
N VAL A 518 -23.37 -3.39 -4.60
CA VAL A 518 -22.50 -2.77 -3.56
C VAL A 518 -22.08 -1.37 -3.98
N PHE A 519 -21.80 -1.16 -5.27
CA PHE A 519 -21.41 0.13 -5.80
C PHE A 519 -22.53 1.17 -5.70
N TYR A 520 -23.72 0.87 -6.26
CA TYR A 520 -24.81 1.86 -6.35
C TYR A 520 -25.66 1.97 -5.09
N ASP A 521 -25.80 0.89 -4.30
CA ASP A 521 -26.66 0.91 -3.10
C ASP A 521 -25.87 1.30 -1.83
N ILE A 522 -24.52 1.18 -1.82
CA ILE A 522 -23.70 1.43 -0.63
C ILE A 522 -22.61 2.47 -0.89
N GLU A 523 -21.63 2.20 -1.78
CA GLU A 523 -20.43 3.05 -1.87
C GLU A 523 -20.73 4.43 -2.43
N MET A 524 -21.53 4.51 -3.49
CA MET A 524 -21.88 5.81 -4.10
C MET A 524 -22.78 6.67 -3.19
N PRO A 525 -23.87 6.14 -2.57
CA PRO A 525 -24.69 6.94 -1.65
C PRO A 525 -23.95 7.33 -0.35
N LEU A 526 -22.98 6.54 0.10
CA LEU A 526 -22.19 6.86 1.29
C LEU A 526 -21.24 8.05 1.07
N MET A 527 -20.73 8.23 -0.14
CA MET A 527 -19.73 9.26 -0.45
C MET A 527 -20.17 10.68 -0.03
N PRO A 528 -21.37 11.19 -0.38
CA PRO A 528 -21.82 12.50 0.08
C PRO A 528 -22.04 12.57 1.60
N VAL A 529 -22.43 11.48 2.26
CA VAL A 529 -22.54 11.40 3.72
C VAL A 529 -21.18 11.62 4.38
N LEU A 530 -20.14 10.95 3.86
CA LEU A 530 -18.78 11.13 4.36
C LEU A 530 -18.24 12.54 4.11
N ALA A 531 -18.50 13.13 2.95
CA ALA A 531 -18.13 14.52 2.66
C ALA A 531 -18.79 15.51 3.64
N LYS A 532 -20.07 15.26 3.98
CA LYS A 532 -20.81 16.05 4.98
C LYS A 532 -20.20 15.89 6.38
N MET A 533 -19.84 14.66 6.80
CA MET A 533 -19.18 14.39 8.07
C MET A 533 -17.79 15.04 8.14
N GLU A 534 -16.99 14.93 7.11
CA GLU A 534 -15.68 15.58 7.00
C GLU A 534 -15.80 17.10 7.11
N ARG A 535 -16.80 17.69 6.47
CA ARG A 535 -17.10 19.13 6.55
C ARG A 535 -17.60 19.55 7.95
N ASN A 536 -18.43 18.74 8.60
CA ASN A 536 -18.86 19.01 9.97
C ASN A 536 -17.65 19.08 10.90
N GLY A 537 -16.71 18.15 10.77
CA GLY A 537 -15.54 18.05 11.62
C GLY A 537 -15.91 17.75 13.07
N VAL A 538 -14.90 17.84 13.94
CA VAL A 538 -15.05 17.57 15.38
C VAL A 538 -14.44 18.71 16.17
N VAL A 539 -15.13 19.16 17.23
CA VAL A 539 -14.64 20.17 18.15
C VAL A 539 -13.67 19.55 19.16
N LEU A 540 -12.51 20.17 19.34
CA LEU A 540 -11.49 19.76 20.29
C LEU A 540 -11.38 20.78 21.44
N ASP A 541 -11.65 20.36 22.66
CA ASP A 541 -11.32 21.13 23.86
C ASP A 541 -9.81 21.09 24.13
N THR A 542 -9.12 22.09 23.62
CA THR A 542 -7.65 22.21 23.76
C THR A 542 -7.22 22.42 25.20
N LYS A 543 -8.09 22.97 26.06
CA LYS A 543 -7.81 23.22 27.47
C LYS A 543 -7.86 21.90 28.26
N ALA A 544 -8.91 21.12 28.10
CA ALA A 544 -9.02 19.78 28.67
C ALA A 544 -7.86 18.88 28.21
N LEU A 545 -7.50 18.95 26.93
CA LEU A 545 -6.38 18.19 26.37
C LEU A 545 -5.03 18.61 26.97
N ALA A 546 -4.81 19.91 27.19
CA ALA A 546 -3.60 20.42 27.82
C ALA A 546 -3.48 19.99 29.29
N GLU A 547 -4.59 19.97 30.04
CA GLU A 547 -4.65 19.48 31.42
C GLU A 547 -4.27 18.01 31.52
N THR A 548 -4.88 17.16 30.64
CA THR A 548 -4.52 15.74 30.52
C THR A 548 -3.03 15.58 30.15
N GLY A 549 -2.52 16.40 29.25
CA GLY A 549 -1.13 16.40 28.83
C GLY A 549 -0.16 16.71 29.96
N ASN A 550 -0.47 17.68 30.80
CA ASN A 550 0.33 18.01 31.96
C ASN A 550 0.38 16.87 32.99
N HIS A 551 -0.76 16.22 33.24
CA HIS A 551 -0.82 15.02 34.07
C HIS A 551 0.05 13.89 33.52
N PHE A 552 -0.04 13.62 32.24
CA PHE A 552 0.75 12.56 31.59
C PHE A 552 2.26 12.87 31.62
N ARG A 553 2.66 14.11 31.44
CA ARG A 553 4.09 14.51 31.52
C ARG A 553 4.63 14.32 32.95
N GLN A 554 3.88 14.69 33.97
CA GLN A 554 4.28 14.48 35.36
C GLN A 554 4.44 12.99 35.68
N ARG A 555 3.50 12.15 35.24
CA ARG A 555 3.59 10.68 35.41
C ARG A 555 4.78 10.11 34.64
N MET A 556 5.03 10.59 33.46
CA MET A 556 6.16 10.14 32.62
C MET A 556 7.50 10.46 33.28
N GLU A 557 7.66 11.66 33.84
CA GLU A 557 8.84 12.04 34.62
C GLU A 557 9.01 11.22 35.90
N GLN A 558 7.93 10.84 36.56
CA GLN A 558 7.97 9.95 37.71
C GLN A 558 8.44 8.54 37.29
N LEU A 559 7.86 7.97 36.23
CA LEU A 559 8.26 6.67 35.68
C LEU A 559 9.74 6.66 35.26
N GLU A 560 10.23 7.75 34.67
CA GLU A 560 11.63 7.89 34.29
C GLU A 560 12.57 7.82 35.49
N ARG A 561 12.25 8.54 36.55
CA ARG A 561 12.99 8.46 37.83
C ARG A 561 12.99 7.05 38.41
N GLU A 562 11.84 6.42 38.50
CA GLU A 562 11.70 5.04 38.99
C GLU A 562 12.45 4.00 38.14
N VAL A 563 12.51 4.19 36.83
CA VAL A 563 13.32 3.35 35.93
C VAL A 563 14.82 3.55 36.17
N TYR A 564 15.27 4.79 36.38
CA TYR A 564 16.68 5.05 36.68
C TYR A 564 17.10 4.49 38.02
N GLU A 565 16.25 4.58 39.06
CA GLU A 565 16.47 3.94 40.35
C GLU A 565 16.63 2.41 40.22
N LEU A 566 15.78 1.76 39.43
CA LEU A 566 15.83 0.32 39.19
C LEU A 566 17.02 -0.12 38.33
N ALA A 567 17.50 0.74 37.45
CA ALA A 567 18.68 0.49 36.62
C ALA A 567 19.99 0.84 37.35
N GLY A 568 19.94 1.72 38.38
CA GLY A 568 21.10 2.22 39.06
C GLY A 568 21.80 3.41 38.40
N HIS A 569 21.37 3.84 37.22
CA HIS A 569 21.90 4.97 36.46
C HIS A 569 20.90 5.52 35.45
N PRO A 570 21.04 6.78 35.01
CA PRO A 570 20.24 7.37 33.97
C PRO A 570 20.66 6.84 32.57
N PHE A 571 19.68 6.66 31.68
CA PHE A 571 19.86 6.29 30.28
C PHE A 571 18.67 6.78 29.44
N LEU A 572 18.78 6.77 28.11
CA LEU A 572 17.73 7.27 27.24
C LEU A 572 16.65 6.19 26.98
N LEU A 573 15.49 6.29 27.65
CA LEU A 573 14.36 5.34 27.52
C LEU A 573 13.77 5.27 26.10
N THR A 574 13.95 6.35 25.31
CA THR A 574 13.54 6.39 23.89
C THR A 574 14.53 5.72 22.95
N SER A 575 15.71 5.31 23.44
CA SER A 575 16.70 4.58 22.64
C SER A 575 16.51 3.07 22.80
N PRO A 576 16.04 2.33 21.78
CA PRO A 576 15.90 0.87 21.85
C PRO A 576 17.22 0.18 22.21
N ARG A 577 18.34 0.76 21.77
CA ARG A 577 19.69 0.25 22.05
C ARG A 577 20.01 0.30 23.54
N GLN A 578 19.90 1.49 24.17
CA GLN A 578 20.23 1.65 25.58
C GLN A 578 19.27 0.86 26.48
N VAL A 579 17.98 0.84 26.15
CA VAL A 579 17.01 -0.03 26.83
C VAL A 579 17.41 -1.51 26.72
N GLY A 580 17.86 -1.95 25.55
CA GLY A 580 18.34 -3.31 25.34
C GLY A 580 19.60 -3.64 26.14
N GLU A 581 20.58 -2.74 26.21
CA GLU A 581 21.79 -2.87 27.01
C GLU A 581 21.44 -3.05 28.49
N VAL A 582 20.59 -2.18 29.05
CA VAL A 582 20.15 -2.27 30.46
C VAL A 582 19.41 -3.56 30.75
N LEU A 583 18.42 -3.95 29.94
CA LEU A 583 17.58 -5.13 30.21
C LEU A 583 18.31 -6.46 30.02
N PHE A 584 19.17 -6.57 29.01
CA PHE A 584 19.74 -7.85 28.59
C PHE A 584 21.23 -8.02 28.94
N GLU A 585 22.02 -6.94 29.09
CA GLU A 585 23.43 -7.02 29.45
C GLU A 585 23.66 -6.77 30.96
N GLU A 586 23.02 -5.71 31.50
CA GLU A 586 23.19 -5.34 32.89
C GLU A 586 22.28 -6.16 33.82
N LEU A 587 20.96 -6.13 33.59
CA LEU A 587 19.96 -6.86 34.41
C LEU A 587 19.79 -8.33 34.00
N LYS A 588 20.29 -8.73 32.84
CA LYS A 588 20.30 -10.11 32.32
C LYS A 588 18.94 -10.82 32.36
N LEU A 589 17.86 -10.09 32.04
CA LEU A 589 16.50 -10.63 32.15
C LEU A 589 16.20 -11.78 31.18
N ASN A 590 16.97 -11.91 30.11
CA ASN A 590 16.89 -13.02 29.18
C ASN A 590 18.25 -13.27 28.49
N GLU A 591 18.93 -14.32 28.87
CA GLU A 591 20.23 -14.71 28.31
C GLU A 591 20.15 -15.14 26.83
N LYS A 592 18.96 -15.51 26.37
CA LYS A 592 18.69 -15.91 24.98
C LYS A 592 17.96 -14.80 24.18
N ALA A 593 18.12 -13.54 24.57
CA ALA A 593 17.45 -12.43 23.90
C ALA A 593 17.90 -12.34 22.44
N LYS A 594 16.92 -12.26 21.53
CA LYS A 594 17.17 -12.14 20.09
C LYS A 594 17.68 -10.74 19.77
N LYS A 595 18.76 -10.67 19.00
CA LYS A 595 19.24 -9.42 18.40
C LYS A 595 18.60 -9.21 17.01
N THR A 596 18.34 -7.97 16.68
CA THR A 596 17.86 -7.58 15.34
C THR A 596 18.96 -7.74 14.29
N LYS A 597 18.63 -7.63 13.01
CA LYS A 597 19.62 -7.64 11.91
C LYS A 597 20.75 -6.59 12.08
N SER A 598 20.49 -5.52 12.83
CA SER A 598 21.50 -4.48 13.16
C SER A 598 22.33 -4.80 14.41
N GLY A 599 22.23 -5.99 14.98
CA GLY A 599 22.97 -6.44 16.18
C GLY A 599 22.46 -5.85 17.49
N GLN A 600 21.35 -5.10 17.49
CA GLN A 600 20.72 -4.55 18.69
C GLN A 600 19.70 -5.53 19.26
N TYR A 601 19.50 -5.52 20.56
CA TYR A 601 18.41 -6.29 21.17
C TYR A 601 17.04 -5.79 20.71
N SER A 602 16.13 -6.71 20.44
CA SER A 602 14.75 -6.34 20.20
C SER A 602 14.09 -5.91 21.51
N THR A 603 13.59 -4.68 21.53
CA THR A 603 12.85 -4.11 22.67
C THR A 603 11.43 -3.71 22.26
N GLY A 604 10.86 -4.40 21.27
CA GLY A 604 9.47 -4.21 20.85
C GLY A 604 8.50 -4.55 22.00
N GLU A 605 7.27 -4.05 21.89
CA GLU A 605 6.23 -4.20 22.91
C GLU A 605 6.01 -5.68 23.30
N GLU A 606 5.87 -6.56 22.28
CA GLU A 606 5.68 -8.01 22.48
C GLU A 606 6.83 -8.65 23.30
N VAL A 607 8.08 -8.27 22.99
CA VAL A 607 9.27 -8.78 23.71
C VAL A 607 9.28 -8.31 25.16
N LEU A 608 8.91 -7.05 25.39
CA LEU A 608 8.87 -6.48 26.73
C LEU A 608 7.69 -7.02 27.54
N GLU A 609 6.51 -7.20 26.95
CA GLU A 609 5.38 -7.84 27.63
C GLU A 609 5.73 -9.26 28.12
N GLY A 610 6.44 -10.04 27.29
CA GLY A 610 6.94 -11.37 27.70
C GLY A 610 7.98 -11.35 28.84
N LEU A 611 8.45 -10.17 29.25
CA LEU A 611 9.40 -9.97 30.35
C LEU A 611 8.78 -9.22 31.55
N ARG A 612 7.51 -8.83 31.47
CA ARG A 612 6.83 -7.97 32.44
C ARG A 612 6.97 -8.47 33.88
N ASP A 613 6.81 -9.78 34.10
CA ASP A 613 6.86 -10.39 35.42
C ASP A 613 8.27 -10.70 35.93
N LYS A 614 9.30 -10.54 35.06
CA LYS A 614 10.68 -10.85 35.45
C LYS A 614 11.34 -9.72 36.24
N HIS A 615 10.96 -8.47 35.99
CA HIS A 615 11.52 -7.32 36.73
C HIS A 615 10.60 -6.09 36.64
N PRO A 616 10.37 -5.35 37.73
CA PRO A 616 9.48 -4.20 37.75
C PRO A 616 9.83 -3.09 36.74
N ILE A 617 11.08 -2.98 36.33
CA ILE A 617 11.57 -1.99 35.37
C ILE A 617 10.83 -2.10 34.03
N VAL A 618 10.49 -3.34 33.61
CA VAL A 618 9.88 -3.63 32.31
C VAL A 618 8.49 -3.00 32.22
N GLY A 619 7.64 -3.21 33.22
CA GLY A 619 6.32 -2.60 33.29
C GLY A 619 6.36 -1.07 33.27
N LYS A 620 7.37 -0.48 33.94
CA LYS A 620 7.57 0.99 33.95
C LYS A 620 8.05 1.54 32.61
N ILE A 621 8.93 0.84 31.90
CA ILE A 621 9.36 1.19 30.55
C ILE A 621 8.17 1.13 29.57
N LEU A 622 7.34 0.07 29.65
CA LEU A 622 6.13 -0.04 28.84
C LEU A 622 5.16 1.11 29.12
N ALA A 623 4.88 1.43 30.36
CA ALA A 623 4.03 2.55 30.76
C ALA A 623 4.57 3.91 30.28
N HIS A 624 5.87 4.15 30.43
CA HIS A 624 6.52 5.35 29.92
C HIS A 624 6.37 5.49 28.39
N ARG A 625 6.60 4.40 27.63
CA ARG A 625 6.45 4.41 26.17
C ARG A 625 5.00 4.65 25.75
N ALA A 626 4.03 4.05 26.45
CA ALA A 626 2.62 4.29 26.20
C ALA A 626 2.24 5.76 26.36
N LEU A 627 2.60 6.37 27.50
CA LEU A 627 2.36 7.80 27.73
C LEU A 627 3.08 8.69 26.70
N LYS A 628 4.34 8.37 26.36
CA LYS A 628 5.09 9.10 25.34
C LYS A 628 4.38 9.10 23.99
N LYS A 629 3.85 7.93 23.59
CA LYS A 629 3.07 7.78 22.36
C LYS A 629 1.79 8.62 22.40
N LEU A 630 1.05 8.58 23.49
CA LEU A 630 -0.18 9.37 23.66
C LEU A 630 0.09 10.87 23.58
N ILE A 631 1.14 11.34 24.26
CA ILE A 631 1.55 12.75 24.24
C ILE A 631 1.91 13.20 22.83
N SER A 632 2.81 12.47 22.16
CA SER A 632 3.32 12.89 20.85
C SER A 632 2.28 12.75 19.73
N THR A 633 1.43 11.72 19.79
CA THR A 633 0.49 11.42 18.71
C THR A 633 -0.81 12.23 18.81
N TYR A 634 -1.26 12.51 20.04
CA TYR A 634 -2.57 13.15 20.24
C TYR A 634 -2.44 14.51 20.92
N ILE A 635 -1.80 14.60 22.09
CA ILE A 635 -1.82 15.83 22.90
C ILE A 635 -1.07 16.97 22.20
N ASP A 636 0.13 16.70 21.66
CA ASP A 636 0.95 17.72 21.01
C ASP A 636 0.60 17.93 19.53
N ALA A 637 -0.04 16.94 18.89
CA ALA A 637 -0.33 16.96 17.47
C ALA A 637 -1.73 17.51 17.15
N LEU A 638 -2.79 17.03 17.83
CA LEU A 638 -4.16 17.39 17.49
C LEU A 638 -4.47 18.89 17.52
N PRO A 639 -4.00 19.69 18.50
CA PRO A 639 -4.26 21.14 18.49
C PRO A 639 -3.71 21.88 17.27
N LYS A 640 -2.68 21.35 16.64
CA LYS A 640 -2.06 21.93 15.43
C LYS A 640 -2.85 21.63 14.15
N LEU A 641 -3.80 20.71 14.22
CA LEU A 641 -4.64 20.28 13.10
C LEU A 641 -6.02 20.96 13.13
N ILE A 642 -6.28 21.80 14.11
CA ILE A 642 -7.51 22.61 14.14
C ILE A 642 -7.44 23.60 12.98
N ASN A 643 -8.45 23.52 12.10
CA ASN A 643 -8.59 24.44 10.99
C ASN A 643 -8.92 25.84 11.54
N PRO A 644 -8.15 26.88 11.24
CA PRO A 644 -8.33 28.22 11.82
C PRO A 644 -9.63 28.91 11.35
N THR A 645 -10.23 28.48 10.25
CA THR A 645 -11.47 29.04 9.73
C THR A 645 -12.70 28.43 10.38
N THR A 646 -12.71 27.13 10.58
CA THR A 646 -13.87 26.40 11.12
C THR A 646 -13.78 26.20 12.63
N GLY A 647 -12.58 26.21 13.21
CA GLY A 647 -12.34 25.87 14.62
C GLY A 647 -12.39 24.36 14.92
N HIS A 648 -12.54 23.52 13.89
CA HIS A 648 -12.71 22.08 14.00
C HIS A 648 -11.49 21.30 13.49
N ILE A 649 -11.40 20.03 13.88
CA ILE A 649 -10.53 19.05 13.24
C ILE A 649 -11.33 18.33 12.15
N HIS A 650 -10.83 18.32 10.93
CA HIS A 650 -11.42 17.63 9.80
C HIS A 650 -10.57 16.40 9.45
N THR A 651 -11.07 15.22 9.78
CA THR A 651 -10.46 13.96 9.31
C THR A 651 -10.96 13.62 7.91
N SER A 652 -10.21 12.80 7.18
CA SER A 652 -10.69 12.21 5.93
C SER A 652 -11.10 10.77 6.16
N PHE A 653 -12.33 10.40 5.77
CA PHE A 653 -12.84 9.02 5.77
C PHE A 653 -12.61 8.38 4.40
N ASN A 654 -11.75 7.37 4.34
CA ASN A 654 -11.39 6.74 3.06
C ASN A 654 -12.16 5.43 2.88
N GLN A 655 -12.88 5.30 1.75
CA GLN A 655 -13.62 4.09 1.37
C GLN A 655 -12.72 3.05 0.69
N ALA A 656 -11.71 3.49 -0.06
CA ALA A 656 -10.90 2.68 -0.97
C ALA A 656 -9.51 2.30 -0.39
N VAL A 657 -9.41 2.02 0.91
CA VAL A 657 -8.11 1.71 1.56
C VAL A 657 -8.08 0.32 2.17
N THR A 658 -9.16 -0.09 2.85
CA THR A 658 -9.16 -1.38 3.55
C THR A 658 -9.73 -2.49 2.67
N ALA A 659 -9.07 -3.63 2.62
CA ALA A 659 -9.57 -4.78 1.85
C ALA A 659 -10.84 -5.44 2.45
N THR A 660 -11.27 -5.01 3.64
CA THR A 660 -12.46 -5.55 4.33
C THR A 660 -13.74 -4.76 4.06
N GLY A 661 -13.67 -3.63 3.37
CA GLY A 661 -14.82 -2.72 3.24
C GLY A 661 -14.97 -1.71 4.38
N ARG A 662 -14.21 -1.83 5.48
CA ARG A 662 -14.23 -0.84 6.57
C ARG A 662 -13.72 0.51 6.09
N LEU A 663 -14.25 1.59 6.64
CA LEU A 663 -13.69 2.93 6.47
C LEU A 663 -12.33 3.01 7.18
N SER A 664 -11.43 3.81 6.67
CA SER A 664 -10.24 4.24 7.40
C SER A 664 -10.26 5.76 7.57
N SER A 665 -9.66 6.24 8.64
CA SER A 665 -9.55 7.67 8.95
C SER A 665 -8.09 8.12 8.80
N SER A 666 -7.87 9.29 8.21
CA SER A 666 -6.53 9.85 8.03
C SER A 666 -6.54 11.38 8.14
N ASN A 667 -5.41 11.96 8.48
CA ASN A 667 -5.14 13.40 8.55
C ASN A 667 -6.08 14.22 9.47
N PRO A 668 -6.27 13.82 10.75
CA PRO A 668 -5.64 12.75 11.52
C PRO A 668 -6.44 11.44 11.53
N ASN A 669 -5.80 10.31 11.90
CA ASN A 669 -6.53 9.08 12.14
C ASN A 669 -7.21 9.10 13.51
N LEU A 670 -8.52 9.40 13.55
CA LEU A 670 -9.32 9.46 14.76
C LEU A 670 -9.86 8.08 15.20
N GLN A 671 -9.83 7.08 14.32
CA GLN A 671 -10.26 5.71 14.65
C GLN A 671 -9.26 4.96 15.54
N ASN A 672 -8.03 5.47 15.66
CA ASN A 672 -6.97 4.85 16.47
C ASN A 672 -6.84 5.46 17.87
N ILE A 673 -7.75 6.35 18.29
CA ILE A 673 -7.77 6.90 19.66
C ILE A 673 -8.11 5.75 20.61
N PRO A 674 -7.25 5.45 21.62
CA PRO A 674 -7.40 4.25 22.42
C PRO A 674 -8.71 4.18 23.19
N VAL A 675 -9.34 3.01 23.16
CA VAL A 675 -10.55 2.67 23.93
C VAL A 675 -10.18 1.94 25.23
N ARG A 676 -9.03 1.23 25.20
CA ARG A 676 -8.58 0.41 26.33
C ARG A 676 -7.53 1.15 27.14
N GLY A 677 -7.59 0.96 28.45
CA GLY A 677 -6.68 1.60 29.41
C GLY A 677 -7.14 3.01 29.78
N ASP A 678 -7.01 3.35 31.07
CA ASP A 678 -7.49 4.62 31.62
C ASP A 678 -6.86 5.85 30.94
N ASP A 679 -5.56 5.79 30.65
CA ASP A 679 -4.83 6.89 30.01
C ASP A 679 -5.30 7.16 28.58
N GLY A 680 -5.60 6.12 27.81
CA GLY A 680 -6.11 6.28 26.43
C GLY A 680 -7.51 6.89 26.40
N ARG A 681 -8.36 6.47 27.34
CA ARG A 681 -9.73 6.98 27.48
C ARG A 681 -9.78 8.45 27.85
N GLU A 682 -8.83 8.96 28.66
CA GLU A 682 -8.77 10.35 29.05
C GLU A 682 -8.65 11.32 27.86
N ILE A 683 -8.04 10.89 26.74
CA ILE A 683 -7.96 11.71 25.52
C ILE A 683 -9.34 11.97 24.93
N ARG A 684 -10.27 11.03 25.08
CA ARG A 684 -11.64 11.17 24.57
C ARG A 684 -12.43 12.29 25.23
N LYS A 685 -12.05 12.75 26.43
CA LYS A 685 -12.65 13.91 27.09
C LYS A 685 -12.48 15.21 26.31
N ALA A 686 -11.43 15.30 25.49
CA ALA A 686 -11.18 16.49 24.70
C ALA A 686 -12.07 16.59 23.45
N PHE A 687 -12.74 15.51 23.04
CA PHE A 687 -13.67 15.54 21.92
C PHE A 687 -15.06 15.89 22.44
N VAL A 688 -15.52 17.08 22.10
CA VAL A 688 -16.76 17.67 22.58
C VAL A 688 -17.73 17.99 21.43
N PRO A 689 -19.05 18.09 21.67
CA PRO A 689 -19.98 18.51 20.66
C PRO A 689 -19.85 20.02 20.34
N GLU A 690 -20.58 20.49 19.36
CA GLU A 690 -20.73 21.93 19.12
C GLU A 690 -21.25 22.66 20.39
N PRO A 691 -20.91 23.95 20.57
CA PRO A 691 -21.40 24.70 21.73
C PRO A 691 -22.91 24.66 21.83
N GLY A 692 -23.40 24.21 22.98
CA GLY A 692 -24.84 24.08 23.24
C GLY A 692 -25.48 22.77 22.80
N CYS A 693 -24.71 21.88 22.19
CA CYS A 693 -25.13 20.54 21.79
C CYS A 693 -24.76 19.47 22.83
N ILE A 694 -25.33 18.29 22.67
CA ILE A 694 -25.06 17.07 23.44
C ILE A 694 -24.21 16.15 22.58
N PHE A 695 -23.16 15.53 23.15
CA PHE A 695 -22.42 14.45 22.48
C PHE A 695 -23.26 13.17 22.61
N PHE A 696 -23.62 12.57 21.49
CA PHE A 696 -24.38 11.32 21.42
C PHE A 696 -23.60 10.28 20.68
N SER A 697 -23.49 9.09 21.27
CA SER A 697 -22.80 7.92 20.70
C SER A 697 -23.77 6.76 20.55
N ALA A 698 -23.70 6.04 19.44
CA ALA A 698 -24.46 4.81 19.21
C ALA A 698 -23.51 3.75 18.65
N ASP A 699 -23.42 2.60 19.32
CA ASP A 699 -22.51 1.50 19.00
C ASP A 699 -23.29 0.20 18.79
N TYR A 700 -22.90 -0.60 17.78
CA TYR A 700 -23.53 -1.90 17.58
C TYR A 700 -23.13 -2.90 18.68
N SER A 701 -24.13 -3.44 19.36
CA SER A 701 -23.94 -4.47 20.37
C SER A 701 -23.52 -5.81 19.73
N GLN A 702 -22.25 -6.13 19.82
CA GLN A 702 -21.67 -7.44 19.41
C GLN A 702 -22.00 -7.84 17.96
N ILE A 703 -21.93 -6.90 17.02
CA ILE A 703 -22.35 -7.10 15.62
C ILE A 703 -21.69 -8.32 14.96
N GLU A 704 -20.39 -8.53 15.18
CA GLU A 704 -19.65 -9.64 14.56
C GLU A 704 -20.13 -11.02 15.06
N LEU A 705 -20.52 -11.13 16.35
CA LEU A 705 -21.10 -12.36 16.91
C LEU A 705 -22.51 -12.60 16.36
N ARG A 706 -23.31 -11.56 16.17
CA ARG A 706 -24.65 -11.64 15.57
C ARG A 706 -24.59 -12.05 14.09
N ILE A 707 -23.60 -11.53 13.35
CA ILE A 707 -23.34 -11.95 11.97
C ILE A 707 -22.87 -13.40 11.94
N MET A 708 -22.01 -13.84 12.87
CA MET A 708 -21.62 -15.26 12.96
C MET A 708 -22.83 -16.16 13.25
N ALA A 709 -23.74 -15.76 14.13
CA ALA A 709 -24.99 -16.50 14.38
C ALA A 709 -25.84 -16.62 13.11
N HIS A 710 -25.95 -15.53 12.34
CA HIS A 710 -26.66 -15.49 11.08
C HIS A 710 -26.01 -16.39 10.02
N LEU A 711 -24.69 -16.27 9.80
CA LEU A 711 -23.98 -17.04 8.77
C LEU A 711 -23.89 -18.54 9.08
N SER A 712 -23.67 -18.89 10.36
CA SER A 712 -23.59 -20.30 10.78
C SER A 712 -24.94 -20.97 10.94
N GLN A 713 -26.00 -20.22 11.27
CA GLN A 713 -27.30 -20.72 11.63
C GLN A 713 -27.24 -21.74 12.81
N ASP A 714 -26.28 -21.52 13.73
CA ASP A 714 -26.19 -22.35 14.94
C ASP A 714 -27.34 -22.08 15.88
N GLU A 715 -28.11 -23.13 16.21
CA GLU A 715 -29.36 -23.00 16.96
C GLU A 715 -29.18 -22.42 18.36
N HIS A 716 -28.11 -22.81 19.04
CA HIS A 716 -27.82 -22.28 20.38
C HIS A 716 -27.47 -20.79 20.31
N LEU A 717 -26.60 -20.43 19.36
CA LEU A 717 -26.17 -19.06 19.21
C LEU A 717 -27.32 -18.12 18.75
N VAL A 718 -28.13 -18.59 17.81
CA VAL A 718 -29.32 -17.85 17.32
C VAL A 718 -30.34 -17.66 18.42
N ASN A 719 -30.65 -18.69 19.20
CA ASN A 719 -31.66 -18.63 20.27
C ASN A 719 -31.19 -17.72 21.40
N ASP A 720 -29.92 -17.77 21.80
CA ASP A 720 -29.40 -16.88 22.84
C ASP A 720 -29.56 -15.41 22.48
N PHE A 721 -29.27 -15.03 21.23
CA PHE A 721 -29.46 -13.65 20.76
C PHE A 721 -30.95 -13.26 20.65
N ARG A 722 -31.83 -14.18 20.22
CA ARG A 722 -33.29 -13.91 20.17
C ARG A 722 -33.93 -13.74 21.53
N GLU A 723 -33.41 -14.46 22.49
CA GLU A 723 -33.88 -14.38 23.88
C GLU A 723 -33.22 -13.26 24.70
N GLY A 724 -32.29 -12.50 24.09
CA GLY A 724 -31.59 -11.39 24.73
C GLY A 724 -30.63 -11.82 25.86
N ARG A 725 -30.13 -13.05 25.81
CA ARG A 725 -29.19 -13.57 26.83
C ARG A 725 -27.80 -12.94 26.63
N ASP A 726 -27.07 -12.77 27.74
CA ASP A 726 -25.66 -12.43 27.68
C ASP A 726 -24.88 -13.57 27.00
N ILE A 727 -24.47 -13.37 25.75
CA ILE A 727 -23.84 -14.41 24.92
C ILE A 727 -22.57 -14.97 25.55
N HIS A 728 -21.81 -14.16 26.29
CA HIS A 728 -20.57 -14.61 26.92
C HIS A 728 -20.87 -15.45 28.16
N ALA A 729 -21.89 -15.11 28.92
CA ALA A 729 -22.36 -15.93 30.03
C ALA A 729 -23.00 -17.23 29.54
N ALA A 730 -23.84 -17.19 28.50
CA ALA A 730 -24.47 -18.36 27.89
C ALA A 730 -23.40 -19.33 27.32
N THR A 731 -22.37 -18.80 26.63
CA THR A 731 -21.24 -19.60 26.16
C THR A 731 -20.50 -20.24 27.33
N ALA A 732 -20.21 -19.47 28.41
CA ALA A 732 -19.52 -20.01 29.58
C ALA A 732 -20.32 -21.12 30.26
N ALA A 733 -21.65 -20.92 30.45
CA ALA A 733 -22.52 -21.93 31.02
C ALA A 733 -22.42 -23.28 30.30
N ARG A 734 -22.52 -23.27 28.98
CA ARG A 734 -22.45 -24.50 28.16
C ARG A 734 -21.06 -25.10 28.09
N VAL A 735 -20.03 -24.30 27.87
CA VAL A 735 -18.66 -24.77 27.70
C VAL A 735 -18.09 -25.34 29.01
N PHE A 736 -18.47 -24.77 30.17
CA PHE A 736 -18.07 -25.23 31.49
C PHE A 736 -19.09 -26.15 32.15
N HIS A 737 -20.22 -26.47 31.46
CA HIS A 737 -21.28 -27.34 31.95
C HIS A 737 -21.88 -26.90 33.30
N LYS A 738 -22.27 -25.61 33.37
CA LYS A 738 -22.88 -24.96 34.53
C LYS A 738 -24.22 -24.34 34.19
N GLU A 739 -25.03 -24.05 35.23
CA GLU A 739 -26.19 -23.20 35.05
C GLU A 739 -25.76 -21.74 34.86
N LEU A 740 -26.57 -20.95 34.19
CA LEU A 740 -26.25 -19.56 33.80
C LEU A 740 -25.92 -18.68 35.02
N GLU A 741 -26.61 -18.88 36.11
CA GLU A 741 -26.50 -18.17 37.39
C GLU A 741 -25.21 -18.55 38.16
N GLU A 742 -24.62 -19.70 37.83
CA GLU A 742 -23.39 -20.21 38.45
C GLU A 742 -22.14 -19.76 37.74
N VAL A 743 -22.27 -19.10 36.62
CA VAL A 743 -21.12 -18.61 35.82
C VAL A 743 -20.38 -17.51 36.57
N SER A 744 -19.13 -17.76 36.88
CA SER A 744 -18.27 -16.75 37.50
C SER A 744 -17.83 -15.65 36.52
N ARG A 745 -17.44 -14.49 37.06
CA ARG A 745 -16.88 -13.39 36.25
C ARG A 745 -15.66 -13.81 35.42
N ASP A 746 -14.81 -14.68 35.97
CA ASP A 746 -13.63 -15.19 35.27
C ASP A 746 -14.00 -16.12 34.12
N GLU A 747 -14.95 -17.04 34.31
CA GLU A 747 -15.45 -17.92 33.26
C GLU A 747 -16.13 -17.13 32.13
N ARG A 748 -16.94 -16.12 32.48
CA ARG A 748 -17.52 -15.20 31.50
C ARG A 748 -16.44 -14.44 30.72
N ARG A 749 -15.36 -13.99 31.40
CA ARG A 749 -14.20 -13.34 30.75
C ARG A 749 -13.49 -14.31 29.82
N LYS A 750 -13.24 -15.54 30.25
CA LYS A 750 -12.64 -16.60 29.42
C LYS A 750 -13.51 -16.90 28.20
N ALA A 751 -14.81 -17.05 28.37
CA ALA A 751 -15.75 -17.25 27.26
C ALA A 751 -15.78 -16.06 26.30
N LYS A 752 -15.71 -14.81 26.80
CA LYS A 752 -15.57 -13.62 25.94
C LYS A 752 -14.32 -13.69 25.07
N THR A 753 -13.19 -14.05 25.66
CA THR A 753 -11.91 -14.22 24.93
C THR A 753 -11.99 -15.36 23.91
N ALA A 754 -12.65 -16.47 24.27
CA ALA A 754 -12.86 -17.59 23.37
C ALA A 754 -13.80 -17.24 22.22
N ASN A 755 -14.94 -16.60 22.47
CA ASN A 755 -15.92 -16.18 21.46
C ASN A 755 -15.27 -15.35 20.35
N PHE A 756 -14.53 -14.29 20.72
CA PHE A 756 -13.83 -13.46 19.73
C PHE A 756 -12.62 -14.18 19.15
N GLY A 757 -11.82 -14.85 19.97
CA GLY A 757 -10.60 -15.54 19.52
C GLY A 757 -10.90 -16.64 18.49
N ILE A 758 -11.89 -17.50 18.76
CA ILE A 758 -12.25 -18.62 17.90
C ILE A 758 -12.84 -18.13 16.57
N ILE A 759 -13.71 -17.11 16.59
CA ILE A 759 -14.25 -16.49 15.37
C ILE A 759 -13.12 -15.95 14.49
N TYR A 760 -12.07 -15.38 15.10
CA TYR A 760 -10.88 -14.92 14.35
C TYR A 760 -9.87 -16.03 14.03
N GLY A 761 -10.23 -17.30 14.25
CA GLY A 761 -9.39 -18.45 13.92
C GLY A 761 -8.13 -18.56 14.78
N ILE A 762 -8.21 -18.20 16.08
CA ILE A 762 -7.10 -18.32 17.01
C ILE A 762 -6.68 -19.77 17.19
N SER A 763 -5.37 -20.04 17.20
CA SER A 763 -4.84 -21.35 17.55
C SER A 763 -4.89 -21.59 19.06
N ALA A 764 -4.83 -22.88 19.50
CA ALA A 764 -4.73 -23.23 20.90
C ALA A 764 -3.50 -22.57 21.58
N PHE A 765 -2.41 -22.36 20.86
CA PHE A 765 -1.25 -21.64 21.35
C PHE A 765 -1.59 -20.13 21.61
N GLY A 766 -2.16 -19.46 20.65
CA GLY A 766 -2.52 -18.04 20.80
C GLY A 766 -3.63 -17.80 21.85
N LEU A 767 -4.56 -18.77 22.01
CA LEU A 767 -5.58 -18.68 23.05
C LEU A 767 -4.96 -18.90 24.45
N ALA A 768 -4.03 -19.84 24.58
CA ALA A 768 -3.30 -20.10 25.82
C ALA A 768 -2.54 -18.87 26.32
N GLU A 769 -1.83 -18.17 25.41
CA GLU A 769 -1.13 -16.90 25.72
C GLU A 769 -2.09 -15.79 26.16
N ARG A 770 -3.22 -15.61 25.45
CA ARG A 770 -4.19 -14.54 25.78
C ARG A 770 -4.94 -14.76 27.10
N MET A 771 -5.13 -16.01 27.49
CA MET A 771 -5.87 -16.37 28.69
C MET A 771 -4.96 -16.71 29.87
N GLU A 772 -3.62 -16.76 29.64
CA GLU A 772 -2.64 -17.17 30.66
C GLU A 772 -2.92 -18.56 31.23
N VAL A 773 -3.34 -19.49 30.35
CA VAL A 773 -3.64 -20.89 30.71
C VAL A 773 -2.71 -21.85 29.98
N SER A 774 -2.75 -23.12 30.38
CA SER A 774 -1.98 -24.17 29.69
C SER A 774 -2.51 -24.38 28.25
N ARG A 775 -1.62 -24.82 27.35
CA ARG A 775 -1.99 -25.16 25.98
C ARG A 775 -3.04 -26.28 25.91
N THR A 776 -3.01 -27.21 26.86
CA THR A 776 -4.00 -28.28 26.96
C THR A 776 -5.37 -27.74 27.33
N GLU A 777 -5.45 -26.87 28.32
CA GLU A 777 -6.69 -26.22 28.74
C GLU A 777 -7.29 -25.32 27.61
N ALA A 778 -6.44 -24.57 26.91
CA ALA A 778 -6.90 -23.79 25.76
C ALA A 778 -7.44 -24.67 24.63
N LYS A 779 -6.84 -25.86 24.40
CA LYS A 779 -7.33 -26.81 23.42
C LYS A 779 -8.67 -27.42 23.84
N GLU A 780 -8.80 -27.85 25.10
CA GLU A 780 -10.06 -28.37 25.64
C GLU A 780 -11.18 -27.32 25.53
N LEU A 781 -10.88 -26.05 25.78
CA LEU A 781 -11.85 -24.96 25.62
C LEU A 781 -12.31 -24.81 24.18
N ILE A 782 -11.41 -24.89 23.20
CA ILE A 782 -11.74 -24.83 21.78
C ILE A 782 -12.59 -26.05 21.37
N ASP A 783 -12.20 -27.24 21.83
CA ASP A 783 -12.92 -28.48 21.52
C ASP A 783 -14.35 -28.45 22.10
N ASN A 784 -14.51 -28.00 23.35
CA ASN A 784 -15.80 -27.83 24.00
C ASN A 784 -16.66 -26.75 23.31
N TYR A 785 -16.04 -25.65 22.89
CA TYR A 785 -16.72 -24.61 22.14
C TYR A 785 -17.33 -25.15 20.83
N PHE A 786 -16.57 -25.90 20.04
CA PHE A 786 -17.06 -26.49 18.81
C PHE A 786 -18.03 -27.65 19.03
N ALA A 787 -17.95 -28.35 20.17
CA ALA A 787 -18.97 -29.32 20.56
C ALA A 787 -20.29 -28.63 20.90
N THR A 788 -20.21 -27.43 21.50
CA THR A 788 -21.39 -26.59 21.85
C THR A 788 -22.01 -25.92 20.61
N TYR A 789 -21.17 -25.43 19.68
CA TYR A 789 -21.56 -24.71 18.48
C TYR A 789 -21.09 -25.42 17.19
N PRO A 790 -21.64 -26.59 16.87
CA PRO A 790 -21.14 -27.42 15.75
C PRO A 790 -21.31 -26.75 14.38
N LYS A 791 -22.37 -25.94 14.20
CA LYS A 791 -22.60 -25.25 12.92
C LYS A 791 -21.65 -24.08 12.72
N VAL A 792 -21.11 -23.48 13.79
CA VAL A 792 -20.03 -22.49 13.69
C VAL A 792 -18.78 -23.14 13.08
N LYS A 793 -18.41 -24.35 13.54
CA LYS A 793 -17.30 -25.10 12.96
C LYS A 793 -17.51 -25.43 11.50
N GLU A 794 -18.70 -25.94 11.16
CA GLU A 794 -19.09 -26.27 9.78
C GLU A 794 -19.00 -25.04 8.87
N TYR A 795 -19.49 -23.88 9.32
CA TYR A 795 -19.37 -22.62 8.60
C TYR A 795 -17.90 -22.25 8.33
N MET A 796 -17.04 -22.33 9.35
CA MET A 796 -15.61 -22.00 9.21
C MET A 796 -14.91 -22.92 8.20
N GLU A 797 -15.14 -24.23 8.29
CA GLU A 797 -14.58 -25.23 7.36
C GLU A 797 -15.06 -24.99 5.91
N LYS A 798 -16.37 -24.74 5.75
CA LYS A 798 -16.98 -24.46 4.45
C LYS A 798 -16.48 -23.14 3.84
N SER A 799 -16.28 -22.09 4.63
CA SER A 799 -15.73 -20.81 4.18
C SER A 799 -14.34 -20.97 3.60
N VAL A 800 -13.48 -21.74 4.27
CA VAL A 800 -12.12 -22.05 3.80
C VAL A 800 -12.18 -22.88 2.51
N GLU A 801 -13.07 -23.87 2.42
CA GLU A 801 -13.22 -24.71 1.24
C GLU A 801 -13.70 -23.89 0.03
N LEU A 802 -14.72 -23.05 0.20
CA LEU A 802 -15.21 -22.14 -0.84
C LEU A 802 -14.11 -21.17 -1.31
N ALA A 803 -13.33 -20.62 -0.37
CA ALA A 803 -12.21 -19.77 -0.71
C ALA A 803 -11.14 -20.48 -1.54
N ARG A 804 -10.85 -21.76 -1.22
CA ARG A 804 -9.90 -22.58 -2.01
C ARG A 804 -10.39 -22.87 -3.42
N GLN A 805 -11.70 -23.03 -3.59
CA GLN A 805 -12.31 -23.32 -4.89
C GLN A 805 -12.41 -22.07 -5.76
N ARG A 806 -12.75 -20.91 -5.19
CA ARG A 806 -13.09 -19.69 -5.92
C ARG A 806 -11.93 -18.68 -5.97
N GLY A 807 -10.96 -18.76 -5.05
CA GLY A 807 -9.92 -17.76 -4.87
C GLY A 807 -10.40 -16.49 -4.15
N TYR A 808 -11.67 -16.41 -3.79
CA TYR A 808 -12.27 -15.28 -3.06
C TYR A 808 -13.43 -15.73 -2.18
N ILE A 809 -13.84 -14.85 -1.26
CA ILE A 809 -15.04 -14.97 -0.45
C ILE A 809 -15.91 -13.71 -0.63
N VAL A 810 -17.17 -13.77 -0.21
CA VAL A 810 -18.15 -12.69 -0.35
C VAL A 810 -18.83 -12.37 0.97
N THR A 811 -19.20 -11.08 1.15
CA THR A 811 -20.10 -10.63 2.23
C THR A 811 -21.57 -10.91 1.87
N GLU A 812 -22.49 -10.71 2.83
CA GLU A 812 -23.94 -10.79 2.59
C GLU A 812 -24.44 -9.76 1.55
N PHE A 813 -23.71 -8.68 1.34
CA PHE A 813 -24.01 -7.67 0.33
C PHE A 813 -23.37 -7.98 -1.04
N GLY A 814 -22.52 -9.02 -1.14
CA GLY A 814 -21.83 -9.41 -2.38
C GLY A 814 -20.44 -8.79 -2.57
N ARG A 815 -19.90 -8.04 -1.58
CA ARG A 815 -18.53 -7.53 -1.65
C ARG A 815 -17.54 -8.68 -1.68
N ARG A 816 -16.59 -8.64 -2.62
CA ARG A 816 -15.57 -9.69 -2.77
C ARG A 816 -14.29 -9.35 -2.04
N ARG A 817 -13.68 -10.35 -1.42
CA ARG A 817 -12.31 -10.32 -0.95
C ARG A 817 -11.52 -11.46 -1.57
N TYR A 818 -10.48 -11.13 -2.32
CA TYR A 818 -9.59 -12.10 -2.95
C TYR A 818 -8.59 -12.66 -1.94
N LEU A 819 -8.27 -13.95 -2.06
CA LEU A 819 -7.40 -14.71 -1.15
C LEU A 819 -6.38 -15.52 -1.96
N SER A 820 -5.47 -14.81 -2.61
CA SER A 820 -4.44 -15.41 -3.48
C SER A 820 -3.60 -16.49 -2.80
N ASP A 821 -3.39 -16.34 -1.49
CA ASP A 821 -2.54 -17.21 -0.67
C ASP A 821 -3.27 -18.43 -0.06
N ILE A 822 -4.56 -18.61 -0.35
CA ILE A 822 -5.39 -19.67 0.28
C ILE A 822 -4.89 -21.09 -0.02
N ASN A 823 -4.23 -21.28 -1.16
CA ASN A 823 -3.64 -22.55 -1.59
C ASN A 823 -2.11 -22.57 -1.46
N SER A 824 -1.50 -21.61 -0.72
CA SER A 824 -0.05 -21.54 -0.52
C SER A 824 0.51 -22.82 0.15
N ARG A 825 1.65 -23.29 -0.32
CA ARG A 825 2.38 -24.42 0.31
C ARG A 825 2.97 -24.03 1.65
N ASN A 826 3.24 -22.74 1.87
CA ASN A 826 3.70 -22.25 3.17
C ASN A 826 2.53 -22.26 4.18
N ALA A 827 2.64 -23.09 5.21
CA ALA A 827 1.61 -23.27 6.23
C ALA A 827 1.27 -21.98 7.00
N VAL A 828 2.24 -21.06 7.19
CA VAL A 828 2.02 -19.80 7.89
C VAL A 828 1.21 -18.85 7.02
N VAL A 829 1.60 -18.70 5.76
CA VAL A 829 0.92 -17.86 4.77
C VAL A 829 -0.48 -18.38 4.50
N ARG A 830 -0.60 -19.70 4.25
CA ARG A 830 -1.90 -20.33 4.07
C ARG A 830 -2.81 -20.16 5.29
N GLY A 831 -2.28 -20.38 6.50
CA GLY A 831 -3.06 -20.21 7.74
C GLY A 831 -3.55 -18.77 7.94
N TYR A 832 -2.79 -17.77 7.47
CA TYR A 832 -3.27 -16.38 7.45
C TYR A 832 -4.43 -16.18 6.45
N ALA A 833 -4.33 -16.73 5.24
CA ALA A 833 -5.39 -16.67 4.26
C ALA A 833 -6.66 -17.43 4.70
N GLU A 834 -6.50 -18.60 5.37
CA GLU A 834 -7.62 -19.37 5.95
C GLU A 834 -8.36 -18.57 7.04
N ARG A 835 -7.63 -17.87 7.91
CA ARG A 835 -8.25 -16.95 8.88
C ARG A 835 -9.00 -15.81 8.19
N ASN A 836 -8.44 -15.24 7.14
CA ASN A 836 -9.14 -14.20 6.37
C ASN A 836 -10.39 -14.75 5.67
N ALA A 837 -10.39 -16.00 5.19
CA ALA A 837 -11.57 -16.64 4.60
C ALA A 837 -12.74 -16.72 5.58
N ILE A 838 -12.45 -16.91 6.87
CA ILE A 838 -13.48 -16.97 7.93
C ILE A 838 -13.93 -15.55 8.34
N ASN A 839 -12.97 -14.65 8.53
CA ASN A 839 -13.22 -13.33 9.15
C ASN A 839 -13.78 -12.30 8.17
N ALA A 840 -13.36 -12.32 6.92
CA ALA A 840 -13.70 -11.24 6.01
C ALA A 840 -15.18 -11.18 5.64
N PRO A 841 -15.95 -12.29 5.52
CA PRO A 841 -17.41 -12.21 5.39
C PRO A 841 -18.07 -11.52 6.59
N ILE A 842 -17.60 -11.79 7.80
CA ILE A 842 -18.16 -11.21 9.04
C ILE A 842 -17.85 -9.72 9.13
N GLN A 843 -16.55 -9.37 9.03
CA GLN A 843 -16.09 -7.98 9.13
C GLN A 843 -16.60 -7.11 7.99
N GLY A 844 -16.64 -7.67 6.77
CA GLY A 844 -17.15 -6.94 5.61
C GLY A 844 -18.66 -6.72 5.67
N THR A 845 -19.43 -7.72 6.14
CA THR A 845 -20.88 -7.56 6.35
C THR A 845 -21.15 -6.53 7.45
N ALA A 846 -20.38 -6.53 8.54
CA ALA A 846 -20.49 -5.49 9.58
C ALA A 846 -20.19 -4.09 9.04
N ALA A 847 -19.14 -3.96 8.21
CA ALA A 847 -18.80 -2.70 7.57
C ALA A 847 -19.90 -2.21 6.59
N ASP A 848 -20.51 -3.11 5.84
CA ASP A 848 -21.60 -2.76 4.93
C ASP A 848 -22.87 -2.37 5.71
N ILE A 849 -23.19 -3.05 6.81
CA ILE A 849 -24.35 -2.74 7.68
C ILE A 849 -24.23 -1.31 8.23
N ILE A 850 -23.08 -0.93 8.82
CA ILE A 850 -22.92 0.43 9.36
C ILE A 850 -22.96 1.49 8.26
N LYS A 851 -22.44 1.22 7.07
CA LYS A 851 -22.54 2.11 5.91
C LYS A 851 -23.99 2.36 5.50
N VAL A 852 -24.79 1.29 5.44
CA VAL A 852 -26.24 1.40 5.16
C VAL A 852 -26.94 2.19 6.23
N ALA A 853 -26.62 1.99 7.51
CA ALA A 853 -27.18 2.78 8.61
C ALA A 853 -26.82 4.28 8.46
N MET A 854 -25.56 4.60 8.15
CA MET A 854 -25.11 5.99 7.93
C MET A 854 -25.90 6.67 6.80
N ILE A 855 -26.08 6.00 5.68
CA ILE A 855 -26.84 6.51 4.53
C ILE A 855 -28.29 6.81 4.95
N ARG A 856 -28.98 5.84 5.59
CA ARG A 856 -30.38 5.98 5.99
C ARG A 856 -30.59 7.05 7.07
N ILE A 857 -29.67 7.17 8.01
CA ILE A 857 -29.70 8.22 9.05
C ILE A 857 -29.59 9.59 8.37
N ASP A 858 -28.64 9.79 7.46
CA ASP A 858 -28.47 11.06 6.76
C ASP A 858 -29.67 11.43 5.89
N GLU A 859 -30.22 10.48 5.13
CA GLU A 859 -31.45 10.67 4.35
C GLU A 859 -32.65 11.04 5.24
N ARG A 860 -32.73 10.43 6.41
CA ARG A 860 -33.81 10.69 7.35
C ARG A 860 -33.66 12.05 8.03
N PHE A 861 -32.42 12.45 8.34
CA PHE A 861 -32.12 13.79 8.85
C PHE A 861 -32.52 14.86 7.82
N GLU A 862 -32.17 14.67 6.54
CA GLU A 862 -32.57 15.60 5.48
C GLU A 862 -34.09 15.67 5.32
N ARG A 863 -34.78 14.54 5.24
CA ARG A 863 -36.22 14.45 5.05
C ARG A 863 -37.01 15.08 6.19
N GLU A 864 -36.51 14.96 7.43
CA GLU A 864 -37.18 15.48 8.64
C GLU A 864 -36.68 16.86 9.06
N GLY A 865 -35.70 17.43 8.34
CA GLY A 865 -35.15 18.76 8.60
C GLY A 865 -34.32 18.86 9.87
N ILE A 866 -33.72 17.73 10.34
CA ILE A 866 -32.86 17.67 11.52
C ILE A 866 -31.57 18.47 11.26
N GLN A 867 -31.22 19.35 12.21
CA GLN A 867 -30.01 20.18 12.13
C GLN A 867 -28.83 19.59 12.90
N SER A 868 -29.05 18.58 13.73
CA SER A 868 -28.02 17.80 14.42
C SER A 868 -27.09 17.10 13.41
N LYS A 869 -25.83 16.87 13.81
CA LYS A 869 -24.77 16.47 12.86
C LYS A 869 -24.19 15.11 13.22
N MET A 870 -24.05 14.21 12.25
CA MET A 870 -23.14 13.07 12.33
C MET A 870 -21.71 13.59 12.17
N ILE A 871 -20.78 13.22 13.07
CA ILE A 871 -19.45 13.82 13.12
C ILE A 871 -18.31 12.80 13.01
N LEU A 872 -18.48 11.58 13.57
CA LEU A 872 -17.46 10.55 13.54
C LEU A 872 -18.06 9.17 13.32
N GLN A 873 -17.29 8.31 12.67
CA GLN A 873 -17.47 6.87 12.60
C GLN A 873 -16.19 6.17 13.08
N VAL A 874 -16.30 5.31 14.09
CA VAL A 874 -15.16 4.60 14.69
C VAL A 874 -15.53 3.13 14.87
N HIS A 875 -14.99 2.25 14.02
CA HIS A 875 -15.30 0.82 13.98
C HIS A 875 -16.78 0.52 13.72
N ASP A 876 -17.54 0.21 14.77
CA ASP A 876 -18.97 -0.08 14.80
C ASP A 876 -19.80 1.02 15.52
N GLU A 877 -19.16 2.15 15.83
CA GLU A 877 -19.70 3.30 16.55
C GLU A 877 -19.94 4.50 15.62
N LEU A 878 -21.08 5.18 15.79
CA LEU A 878 -21.43 6.46 15.19
C LEU A 878 -21.56 7.53 16.26
N ASN A 879 -20.96 8.71 16.01
CA ASN A 879 -20.95 9.82 16.95
C ASN A 879 -21.61 11.06 16.34
N PHE A 880 -22.37 11.77 17.16
CA PHE A 880 -23.19 12.91 16.75
C PHE A 880 -23.00 14.11 17.69
N SER A 881 -23.14 15.30 17.13
CA SER A 881 -23.36 16.54 17.86
C SER A 881 -24.82 16.91 17.73
N VAL A 882 -25.58 16.82 18.83
CA VAL A 882 -27.06 16.84 18.82
C VAL A 882 -27.59 18.07 19.53
N LEU A 883 -28.47 18.80 18.86
CA LEU A 883 -29.22 19.90 19.50
C LEU A 883 -30.15 19.35 20.57
N PRO A 884 -30.21 19.96 21.78
CA PRO A 884 -31.03 19.46 22.88
C PRO A 884 -32.52 19.25 22.51
N GLU A 885 -33.06 20.15 21.71
CA GLU A 885 -34.47 20.08 21.24
C GLU A 885 -34.75 18.96 20.25
N GLU A 886 -33.70 18.43 19.58
CA GLU A 886 -33.82 17.33 18.63
C GLU A 886 -33.42 15.97 19.25
N PHE A 887 -32.93 15.95 20.50
CA PHE A 887 -32.25 14.80 21.10
C PHE A 887 -33.09 13.52 21.05
N ASP A 888 -34.31 13.55 21.55
CA ASP A 888 -35.18 12.37 21.59
C ASP A 888 -35.46 11.86 20.16
N ARG A 889 -35.67 12.79 19.21
CA ARG A 889 -35.94 12.44 17.83
C ARG A 889 -34.74 11.84 17.14
N VAL A 890 -33.54 12.44 17.28
CA VAL A 890 -32.28 11.93 16.76
C VAL A 890 -31.98 10.55 17.31
N LYS A 891 -32.08 10.36 18.63
CA LYS A 891 -31.89 9.07 19.29
C LYS A 891 -32.81 7.98 18.71
N GLN A 892 -34.10 8.30 18.52
CA GLN A 892 -35.05 7.36 17.93
C GLN A 892 -34.67 7.03 16.48
N ILE A 893 -34.30 8.01 15.66
CA ILE A 893 -33.89 7.80 14.26
C ILE A 893 -32.65 6.91 14.21
N VAL A 894 -31.63 7.23 15.00
CA VAL A 894 -30.36 6.52 14.96
C VAL A 894 -30.53 5.05 15.38
N ILE A 895 -31.25 4.78 16.47
CA ILE A 895 -31.52 3.41 16.91
C ILE A 895 -32.32 2.65 15.85
N ASP A 896 -33.38 3.25 15.33
CA ASP A 896 -34.25 2.62 14.33
C ASP A 896 -33.47 2.25 13.05
N GLU A 897 -32.72 3.17 12.50
CA GLU A 897 -31.95 2.91 11.25
C GLU A 897 -30.75 1.96 11.46
N MET A 898 -30.10 2.00 12.63
CA MET A 898 -29.04 1.03 12.95
C MET A 898 -29.60 -0.38 13.13
N GLU A 899 -30.66 -0.54 13.92
CA GLU A 899 -31.26 -1.86 14.21
C GLU A 899 -31.93 -2.49 12.98
N HIS A 900 -32.38 -1.68 12.03
CA HIS A 900 -33.04 -2.15 10.80
C HIS A 900 -32.19 -1.99 9.52
N ALA A 901 -30.90 -1.69 9.65
CA ALA A 901 -30.00 -1.53 8.50
C ALA A 901 -29.94 -2.78 7.61
N PHE A 902 -30.01 -3.97 8.22
CA PHE A 902 -30.02 -5.26 7.53
C PHE A 902 -30.78 -6.32 8.32
N ALA A 903 -31.54 -7.19 7.63
CA ALA A 903 -32.30 -8.25 8.26
C ALA A 903 -31.46 -9.51 8.51
N LEU A 904 -30.90 -9.63 9.70
CA LEU A 904 -30.24 -10.86 10.15
C LEU A 904 -31.26 -11.85 10.72
N SER A 905 -30.84 -13.12 10.90
CA SER A 905 -31.64 -14.13 11.60
C SER A 905 -31.80 -13.87 13.12
N VAL A 906 -31.05 -12.93 13.63
CA VAL A 906 -31.05 -12.44 15.01
C VAL A 906 -31.20 -10.91 15.02
N PRO A 907 -31.77 -10.28 16.06
CA PRO A 907 -31.91 -8.83 16.07
C PRO A 907 -30.55 -8.13 16.07
N LEU A 908 -30.43 -7.02 15.33
CA LEU A 908 -29.36 -6.04 15.53
C LEU A 908 -29.79 -5.14 16.70
N LEU A 909 -28.84 -4.77 17.56
CA LEU A 909 -29.07 -3.87 18.68
C LEU A 909 -28.02 -2.79 18.69
N ALA A 910 -28.45 -1.54 18.97
CA ALA A 910 -27.62 -0.38 19.14
C ALA A 910 -27.59 0.09 20.59
N ASP A 911 -26.45 0.05 21.25
CA ASP A 911 -26.20 0.61 22.56
C ASP A 911 -25.92 2.11 22.42
N CYS A 912 -26.59 2.97 23.20
CA CYS A 912 -26.48 4.40 23.07
C CYS A 912 -26.06 5.05 24.37
N GLY A 913 -25.27 6.11 24.28
CA GLY A 913 -24.90 6.96 25.40
C GLY A 913 -24.88 8.44 25.04
N GLU A 914 -24.95 9.28 26.05
CA GLU A 914 -24.99 10.75 25.95
C GLU A 914 -24.06 11.38 26.98
N GLY A 915 -23.49 12.54 26.69
CA GLY A 915 -22.61 13.24 27.60
C GLY A 915 -22.15 14.59 27.08
N GLN A 916 -21.28 15.23 27.83
CA GLN A 916 -20.63 16.49 27.43
C GLN A 916 -19.41 16.28 26.54
N ASN A 917 -18.95 15.05 26.44
CA ASN A 917 -17.78 14.66 25.63
C ASN A 917 -17.87 13.18 25.24
N TRP A 918 -16.97 12.76 24.36
CA TRP A 918 -16.95 11.39 23.85
C TRP A 918 -16.74 10.32 24.94
N LEU A 919 -15.95 10.61 26.00
CA LEU A 919 -15.73 9.64 27.08
C LEU A 919 -17.00 9.38 27.89
N GLU A 920 -17.77 10.42 28.15
CA GLU A 920 -19.03 10.30 28.91
C GLU A 920 -20.14 9.60 28.13
N ALA A 921 -20.12 9.77 26.80
CA ALA A 921 -21.14 9.20 25.91
C ALA A 921 -20.84 7.74 25.49
N HIS A 922 -19.67 7.16 25.88
CA HIS A 922 -19.25 5.80 25.42
C HIS A 922 -19.25 4.79 26.56
#